data_adb3af4eaf1ce531fcbd2f3ac6da95f3
#
_entry.id   adb3af4eaf1ce531fcbd2f3ac6da95f3
#
_cell.length_a   1.000
_cell.length_b   1.000
_cell.length_c   1.000
_cell.angle_alpha   90.00
_cell.angle_beta   90.00
_cell.angle_gamma   90.00
#
_symmetry.space_group_name_H-M   'P 1'
#
loop_
_entity.id
_entity.type
_entity.pdbx_description
1 polymer ?
#
loop_
_entity_poly.entity_id
_entity_poly.type
_entity_poly.pdbx_seq_one_letter_code
_entity_poly.pdbx_strand_id
1 'polypeptide(L)'
;MAKTVRMTTAQAIVKFLDNQYVSMDGVETKFVEGFFTIFGHGIAVGLGEALDTNPGQLKVLQGRNEQGMCHVATAFAKQSNRKKIIACASSIGPGAANMVTACATATVNNIPLLVFPADTFASRQPDPVLQQLEQSSSLAVSTNDAFKPVCKYWDRITRPEMVMTALINAMRVLTDPAETGACCIALCQDVEGESFDFPEYFFKKRVHRITRPVAVEEELEDVAEVIAGAKKPLIVVGGGVRYSEAGEAVEKFCEEFKIPFGETQAGKSACQSGNPYCLGGIGVTGTYASNIIGKDADVVISIGSRMSDFTTSSKHLFQNEDVQFVSINNCRFHAYKMDAVKAVGDAKATVEALAEKLRARGYKSAYTDEIEKAKAAWDKEMERLGSIEYTGDDFEPLIKARDPRTIPEYVKLTNGKITQTAALAAINRTIDKDATIITAGGSLPSCMQRMWRTDKRGGYHAEYGYSCMGYEVAATLGVKFAEPDNEVYCVVGDSSFQMLHSEIMTIMQERQKVNIMVFDNCGFGCINNLEMNHGIGSLATEFRYTDGKKPTGDLIPVDYAKIGEGYGLKTYTCRTIQELVDALEDAKKQEIACLCDLKVIPKTMTDGYESWWDVGIATTSEKESVRKACEGVMKGREEARLY
;
A
#
# COMPACT_ATOMS: atom_id res chain seq x y z
N MET A 1 27.05 -29.23 29.46
CA MET A 1 26.68 -28.89 28.09
C MET A 1 25.19 -28.51 28.10
N ALA A 2 24.76 -27.57 27.26
CA ALA A 2 23.33 -27.26 27.14
C ALA A 2 22.58 -28.50 26.65
N LYS A 3 21.36 -28.70 27.16
CA LYS A 3 20.47 -29.75 26.67
C LYS A 3 20.08 -29.46 25.20
N THR A 4 20.20 -30.45 24.34
CA THR A 4 19.93 -30.34 22.90
C THR A 4 18.74 -31.21 22.48
N VAL A 5 18.13 -30.85 21.38
CA VAL A 5 17.09 -31.64 20.69
C VAL A 5 17.50 -31.81 19.23
N ARG A 6 17.50 -33.06 18.76
CA ARG A 6 17.81 -33.39 17.38
C ARG A 6 16.59 -33.22 16.49
N MET A 7 16.69 -32.37 15.48
CA MET A 7 15.64 -32.12 14.51
C MET A 7 16.22 -31.57 13.20
N THR A 8 15.44 -31.55 12.13
CA THR A 8 15.85 -30.95 10.86
C THR A 8 15.90 -29.41 10.98
N THR A 9 16.63 -28.76 10.08
CA THR A 9 16.67 -27.30 9.98
C THR A 9 15.25 -26.73 9.79
N ALA A 10 14.44 -27.35 8.93
CA ALA A 10 13.04 -26.93 8.69
C ALA A 10 12.18 -27.07 9.95
N GLN A 11 12.27 -28.19 10.68
CA GLN A 11 11.56 -28.39 11.95
C GLN A 11 11.98 -27.32 12.99
N ALA A 12 13.28 -26.96 13.01
CA ALA A 12 13.78 -25.91 13.89
C ALA A 12 13.20 -24.53 13.53
N ILE A 13 13.08 -24.20 12.24
CA ILE A 13 12.43 -22.96 11.75
C ILE A 13 10.98 -22.90 12.24
N VAL A 14 10.19 -23.92 11.97
CA VAL A 14 8.77 -23.98 12.34
C VAL A 14 8.60 -23.83 13.86
N LYS A 15 9.35 -24.59 14.64
CA LYS A 15 9.29 -24.54 16.11
C LYS A 15 9.74 -23.18 16.67
N PHE A 16 10.74 -22.54 16.08
CA PHE A 16 11.18 -21.22 16.49
C PHE A 16 10.11 -20.18 16.23
N LEU A 17 9.53 -20.15 15.02
CA LEU A 17 8.53 -19.16 14.62
C LEU A 17 7.22 -19.28 15.41
N ASP A 18 6.82 -20.50 15.79
CA ASP A 18 5.65 -20.74 16.64
C ASP A 18 5.76 -20.09 18.03
N ASN A 19 6.99 -19.81 18.48
CA ASN A 19 7.28 -19.25 19.81
C ASN A 19 7.65 -17.74 19.79
N GLN A 20 7.29 -17.00 18.73
CA GLN A 20 7.56 -15.58 18.63
C GLN A 20 6.31 -14.74 18.95
N TYR A 21 6.49 -13.76 19.82
CA TYR A 21 5.46 -12.83 20.28
C TYR A 21 5.99 -11.40 20.23
N VAL A 22 5.09 -10.44 20.12
CA VAL A 22 5.38 -9.01 20.31
C VAL A 22 4.59 -8.47 21.50
N SER A 23 5.11 -7.42 22.13
CA SER A 23 4.39 -6.69 23.17
C SER A 23 4.46 -5.19 22.88
N MET A 24 3.29 -4.54 22.84
CA MET A 24 3.15 -3.08 22.68
C MET A 24 2.18 -2.58 23.74
N ASP A 25 2.57 -1.54 24.48
CA ASP A 25 1.77 -0.94 25.57
C ASP A 25 1.28 -1.98 26.61
N GLY A 26 2.07 -3.02 26.85
CA GLY A 26 1.76 -4.10 27.81
C GLY A 26 0.87 -5.21 27.25
N VAL A 27 0.36 -5.07 26.04
CA VAL A 27 -0.44 -6.12 25.38
C VAL A 27 0.47 -7.06 24.59
N GLU A 28 0.47 -8.35 24.97
CA GLU A 28 1.20 -9.40 24.26
C GLU A 28 0.35 -10.01 23.14
N THR A 29 0.94 -10.19 21.96
CA THR A 29 0.30 -10.78 20.78
C THR A 29 1.22 -11.82 20.16
N LYS A 30 0.69 -12.97 19.73
CA LYS A 30 1.43 -13.93 18.90
C LYS A 30 1.83 -13.25 17.59
N PHE A 31 3.13 -13.31 17.25
CA PHE A 31 3.65 -12.55 16.12
C PHE A 31 3.51 -13.29 14.79
N VAL A 32 3.87 -14.60 14.76
CA VAL A 32 3.78 -15.41 13.54
C VAL A 32 2.55 -16.29 13.61
N GLU A 33 1.58 -16.06 12.73
CA GLU A 33 0.28 -16.76 12.72
C GLU A 33 0.26 -18.00 11.80
N GLY A 34 1.19 -18.09 10.83
CA GLY A 34 1.21 -19.20 9.90
C GLY A 34 2.24 -19.10 8.78
N PHE A 35 2.13 -20.04 7.85
CA PHE A 35 2.87 -20.10 6.62
C PHE A 35 1.95 -20.14 5.41
N PHE A 36 2.19 -19.26 4.42
CA PHE A 36 1.76 -19.46 3.05
C PHE A 36 2.81 -20.24 2.28
N THR A 37 2.38 -21.24 1.52
CA THR A 37 3.28 -22.10 0.77
C THR A 37 2.82 -22.31 -0.66
N ILE A 38 3.78 -22.31 -1.59
CA ILE A 38 3.65 -22.92 -2.92
C ILE A 38 4.83 -23.85 -3.05
N PHE A 39 4.57 -25.13 -2.83
CA PHE A 39 5.61 -26.14 -2.83
C PHE A 39 6.11 -26.47 -4.23
N GLY A 40 7.38 -26.74 -4.34
CA GLY A 40 8.06 -27.38 -5.44
C GLY A 40 9.17 -28.25 -4.90
N HIS A 41 9.92 -28.94 -5.77
CA HIS A 41 10.92 -29.93 -5.37
C HIS A 41 12.00 -29.40 -4.43
N GLY A 42 12.27 -28.10 -4.44
CA GLY A 42 13.32 -27.50 -3.62
C GLY A 42 12.94 -27.25 -2.17
N ILE A 43 11.65 -27.42 -1.77
CA ILE A 43 11.20 -27.10 -0.39
C ILE A 43 10.13 -28.08 0.13
N ALA A 44 9.51 -28.89 -0.74
CA ALA A 44 8.38 -29.73 -0.38
C ALA A 44 8.73 -30.84 0.62
N VAL A 45 9.93 -31.41 0.52
CA VAL A 45 10.34 -32.58 1.32
C VAL A 45 11.12 -32.22 2.59
N GLY A 46 11.47 -30.94 2.75
CA GLY A 46 12.10 -30.40 3.98
C GLY A 46 11.08 -29.61 4.80
N LEU A 47 10.77 -28.38 4.36
CA LEU A 47 9.81 -27.52 5.08
C LEU A 47 8.39 -28.10 5.02
N GLY A 48 8.00 -28.73 3.90
CA GLY A 48 6.69 -29.38 3.80
C GLY A 48 6.52 -30.51 4.82
N GLU A 49 7.55 -31.35 5.01
CA GLU A 49 7.54 -32.40 6.06
C GLU A 49 7.38 -31.77 7.46
N ALA A 50 8.12 -30.71 7.75
CA ALA A 50 8.07 -30.06 9.05
C ALA A 50 6.70 -29.46 9.38
N LEU A 51 6.05 -28.84 8.37
CA LEU A 51 4.72 -28.26 8.51
C LEU A 51 3.60 -29.32 8.57
N ASP A 52 3.74 -30.44 7.87
CA ASP A 52 2.79 -31.55 7.92
C ASP A 52 2.84 -32.28 9.28
N THR A 53 4.06 -32.54 9.76
CA THR A 53 4.27 -33.37 10.96
C THR A 53 3.99 -32.59 12.25
N ASN A 54 4.44 -31.34 12.36
CA ASN A 54 4.27 -30.57 13.60
C ASN A 54 4.30 -29.04 13.36
N PRO A 55 3.23 -28.44 12.82
CA PRO A 55 3.14 -27.00 12.62
C PRO A 55 3.01 -26.19 13.92
N GLY A 56 2.81 -26.84 15.06
CA GLY A 56 2.45 -26.15 16.31
C GLY A 56 1.09 -25.45 16.21
N GLN A 57 1.05 -24.16 16.50
CA GLN A 57 -0.15 -23.32 16.36
C GLN A 57 -0.20 -22.56 15.02
N LEU A 58 0.80 -22.76 14.16
CA LEU A 58 0.89 -22.07 12.88
C LEU A 58 -0.13 -22.64 11.88
N LYS A 59 -0.88 -21.76 11.23
CA LYS A 59 -1.75 -22.14 10.11
C LYS A 59 -0.91 -22.44 8.88
N VAL A 60 -1.26 -23.47 8.12
CA VAL A 60 -0.64 -23.77 6.83
C VAL A 60 -1.62 -23.42 5.73
N LEU A 61 -1.24 -22.48 4.87
CA LEU A 61 -2.08 -21.89 3.83
C LEU A 61 -1.45 -22.17 2.45
N GLN A 62 -2.28 -22.42 1.46
CA GLN A 62 -1.85 -22.67 0.09
C GLN A 62 -2.09 -21.45 -0.78
N GLY A 63 -1.02 -20.86 -1.36
CA GLY A 63 -1.12 -19.79 -2.35
C GLY A 63 -1.37 -20.31 -3.77
N ARG A 64 -1.59 -19.38 -4.71
CA ARG A 64 -1.77 -19.67 -6.14
C ARG A 64 -0.72 -19.00 -7.02
N ASN A 65 -0.16 -17.91 -6.53
CA ASN A 65 0.95 -17.20 -7.12
C ASN A 65 1.84 -16.69 -5.98
N GLU A 66 3.16 -16.81 -6.09
CA GLU A 66 4.07 -16.46 -5.00
C GLU A 66 4.06 -14.95 -4.70
N GLN A 67 3.89 -14.09 -5.70
CA GLN A 67 3.68 -12.67 -5.49
C GLN A 67 2.35 -12.44 -4.76
N GLY A 68 1.27 -13.10 -5.19
CA GLY A 68 -0.06 -12.99 -4.58
C GLY A 68 -0.06 -13.40 -3.12
N MET A 69 0.46 -14.58 -2.75
CA MET A 69 0.52 -15.02 -1.36
C MET A 69 1.34 -14.07 -0.47
N CYS A 70 2.43 -13.49 -1.00
CA CYS A 70 3.22 -12.50 -0.27
C CYS A 70 2.46 -11.17 -0.11
N HIS A 71 1.62 -10.79 -1.09
CA HIS A 71 0.72 -9.64 -0.93
C HIS A 71 -0.36 -9.89 0.13
N VAL A 72 -0.93 -11.10 0.20
CA VAL A 72 -1.83 -11.49 1.31
C VAL A 72 -1.13 -11.30 2.66
N ALA A 73 0.08 -11.84 2.81
CA ALA A 73 0.87 -11.74 4.04
C ALA A 73 1.23 -10.29 4.39
N THR A 74 1.61 -9.49 3.39
CA THR A 74 1.91 -8.05 3.57
C THR A 74 0.68 -7.27 4.02
N ALA A 75 -0.48 -7.54 3.41
CA ALA A 75 -1.74 -6.88 3.76
C ALA A 75 -2.22 -7.28 5.17
N PHE A 76 -2.08 -8.56 5.52
CA PHE A 76 -2.36 -9.05 6.88
C PHE A 76 -1.51 -8.34 7.93
N ALA A 77 -0.20 -8.24 7.71
CA ALA A 77 0.71 -7.56 8.62
C ALA A 77 0.39 -6.06 8.75
N LYS A 78 0.09 -5.40 7.62
CA LYS A 78 -0.30 -3.99 7.59
C LYS A 78 -1.61 -3.76 8.35
N GLN A 79 -2.63 -4.58 8.11
CA GLN A 79 -3.93 -4.41 8.77
C GLN A 79 -3.88 -4.76 10.26
N SER A 80 -3.00 -5.66 10.65
CA SER A 80 -2.69 -5.99 12.05
C SER A 80 -1.76 -4.97 12.74
N ASN A 81 -1.57 -3.77 12.17
CA ASN A 81 -0.68 -2.73 12.66
C ASN A 81 0.76 -3.23 12.94
N ARG A 82 1.29 -4.12 12.09
CA ARG A 82 2.61 -4.76 12.19
C ARG A 82 2.80 -5.67 13.42
N LYS A 83 1.71 -6.01 14.14
CA LYS A 83 1.75 -6.85 15.35
C LYS A 83 1.65 -8.35 15.04
N LYS A 84 1.34 -8.72 13.79
CA LYS A 84 1.19 -10.08 13.32
C LYS A 84 1.72 -10.23 11.90
N ILE A 85 2.31 -11.39 11.59
CA ILE A 85 2.78 -11.75 10.24
C ILE A 85 2.35 -13.17 9.87
N ILE A 86 2.33 -13.44 8.57
CA ILE A 86 2.33 -14.79 7.98
C ILE A 86 3.64 -14.91 7.18
N ALA A 87 4.42 -15.95 7.43
CA ALA A 87 5.61 -16.25 6.65
C ALA A 87 5.23 -16.86 5.31
N CYS A 88 6.05 -16.65 4.27
CA CYS A 88 5.82 -17.21 2.94
C CYS A 88 6.99 -18.10 2.53
N ALA A 89 6.69 -19.24 1.91
CA ALA A 89 7.72 -20.15 1.42
C ALA A 89 7.42 -20.59 -0.02
N SER A 90 8.43 -20.63 -0.87
CA SER A 90 8.30 -20.98 -2.28
C SER A 90 9.36 -21.96 -2.73
N SER A 91 9.09 -22.60 -3.88
CA SER A 91 10.08 -23.37 -4.57
C SER A 91 11.28 -22.53 -5.02
N ILE A 92 12.31 -23.21 -5.47
CA ILE A 92 13.53 -22.68 -6.06
C ILE A 92 13.24 -21.97 -7.40
N GLY A 93 14.09 -21.03 -7.80
CA GLY A 93 14.10 -20.41 -9.12
C GLY A 93 12.88 -19.54 -9.41
N PRO A 94 11.98 -19.93 -10.34
CA PRO A 94 10.84 -19.09 -10.74
C PRO A 94 9.87 -18.81 -9.60
N GLY A 95 9.64 -19.75 -8.68
CA GLY A 95 8.82 -19.51 -7.50
C GLY A 95 9.43 -18.44 -6.59
N ALA A 96 10.74 -18.53 -6.35
CA ALA A 96 11.48 -17.49 -5.62
C ALA A 96 11.41 -16.13 -6.33
N ALA A 97 11.68 -16.09 -7.65
CA ALA A 97 11.67 -14.87 -8.44
C ALA A 97 10.33 -14.12 -8.36
N ASN A 98 9.21 -14.83 -8.33
CA ASN A 98 7.87 -14.24 -8.22
C ASN A 98 7.66 -13.50 -6.89
N MET A 99 8.38 -13.80 -5.81
CA MET A 99 8.24 -13.09 -4.54
C MET A 99 8.97 -11.73 -4.49
N VAL A 100 9.89 -11.46 -5.41
CA VAL A 100 10.77 -10.26 -5.37
C VAL A 100 9.96 -8.97 -5.38
N THR A 101 8.96 -8.85 -6.25
CA THR A 101 8.08 -7.67 -6.31
C THR A 101 7.34 -7.44 -4.99
N ALA A 102 6.82 -8.49 -4.38
CA ALA A 102 6.11 -8.38 -3.10
C ALA A 102 7.05 -8.01 -1.94
N CYS A 103 8.29 -8.50 -1.94
CA CYS A 103 9.31 -8.06 -0.98
C CYS A 103 9.63 -6.57 -1.13
N ALA A 104 9.77 -6.08 -2.37
CA ALA A 104 9.95 -4.65 -2.63
C ALA A 104 8.76 -3.84 -2.11
N THR A 105 7.52 -4.31 -2.38
CA THR A 105 6.28 -3.70 -1.86
C THR A 105 6.29 -3.59 -0.33
N ALA A 106 6.62 -4.67 0.36
CA ALA A 106 6.71 -4.70 1.83
C ALA A 106 7.79 -3.74 2.35
N THR A 107 8.98 -3.75 1.75
CA THR A 107 10.11 -2.91 2.15
C THR A 107 9.83 -1.42 1.94
N VAL A 108 9.29 -1.03 0.78
CA VAL A 108 8.97 0.37 0.49
C VAL A 108 7.89 0.91 1.43
N ASN A 109 6.95 0.07 1.85
CA ASN A 109 5.88 0.46 2.79
C ASN A 109 6.25 0.26 4.27
N ASN A 110 7.47 -0.21 4.58
CA ASN A 110 7.91 -0.57 5.92
C ASN A 110 6.94 -1.56 6.61
N ILE A 111 6.56 -2.62 5.91
CA ILE A 111 5.68 -3.68 6.43
C ILE A 111 6.50 -4.96 6.64
N PRO A 112 6.44 -5.60 7.81
CA PRO A 112 7.17 -6.83 8.06
C PRO A 112 6.65 -7.97 7.17
N LEU A 113 7.55 -8.60 6.42
CA LEU A 113 7.30 -9.78 5.59
C LEU A 113 8.49 -10.73 5.72
N LEU A 114 8.25 -11.99 6.06
CA LEU A 114 9.28 -13.03 6.16
C LEU A 114 9.10 -14.04 5.02
N VAL A 115 10.14 -14.20 4.18
CA VAL A 115 10.10 -15.14 3.07
C VAL A 115 11.23 -16.17 3.14
N PHE A 116 10.90 -17.42 2.79
CA PHE A 116 11.79 -18.56 2.73
C PHE A 116 11.77 -19.14 1.30
N PRO A 117 12.52 -18.55 0.34
CA PRO A 117 12.71 -19.20 -0.95
C PRO A 117 13.69 -20.37 -0.80
N ALA A 118 13.39 -21.49 -1.47
CA ALA A 118 14.37 -22.56 -1.62
C ALA A 118 15.56 -22.12 -2.48
N ASP A 119 16.74 -22.70 -2.24
CA ASP A 119 17.97 -22.40 -2.97
C ASP A 119 18.63 -23.70 -3.49
N THR A 120 19.72 -23.54 -4.20
CA THR A 120 20.54 -24.64 -4.72
C THR A 120 21.11 -25.50 -3.59
N PHE A 121 21.85 -26.57 -3.90
CA PHE A 121 22.54 -27.40 -2.90
C PHE A 121 23.72 -26.65 -2.27
N ALA A 122 23.91 -26.81 -0.95
CA ALA A 122 25.09 -26.36 -0.25
C ALA A 122 26.21 -27.41 -0.26
N SER A 123 25.87 -28.70 -0.32
CA SER A 123 26.83 -29.82 -0.21
C SER A 123 27.52 -30.18 -1.54
N ARG A 124 27.01 -29.72 -2.67
CA ARG A 124 27.57 -30.04 -4.00
C ARG A 124 27.32 -28.91 -5.00
N GLN A 125 28.10 -28.88 -6.07
CA GLN A 125 27.88 -28.06 -7.26
C GLN A 125 27.06 -28.85 -8.27
N PRO A 126 25.76 -28.52 -8.45
CA PRO A 126 24.95 -29.11 -9.50
C PRO A 126 25.22 -28.42 -10.86
N ASP A 127 24.93 -29.08 -11.98
CA ASP A 127 25.18 -28.61 -13.35
C ASP A 127 23.87 -28.42 -14.15
N PRO A 128 23.08 -27.36 -13.98
CA PRO A 128 22.52 -26.78 -12.76
C PRO A 128 21.39 -27.67 -12.19
N VAL A 129 20.84 -27.37 -11.00
CA VAL A 129 19.60 -28.01 -10.56
C VAL A 129 18.42 -27.47 -11.37
N LEU A 130 17.37 -28.30 -11.54
CA LEU A 130 16.11 -27.87 -12.15
C LEU A 130 15.63 -26.54 -11.56
N GLN A 131 15.17 -25.61 -12.40
CA GLN A 131 14.66 -24.29 -12.03
C GLN A 131 15.71 -23.26 -11.53
N GLN A 132 17.00 -23.60 -11.49
CA GLN A 132 18.04 -22.62 -11.13
C GLN A 132 18.63 -21.94 -12.37
N LEU A 133 19.20 -20.76 -12.11
CA LEU A 133 20.01 -20.06 -13.10
C LEU A 133 21.36 -20.78 -13.27
N GLU A 134 21.86 -20.82 -14.47
CA GLU A 134 23.22 -21.20 -14.80
C GLU A 134 24.01 -19.94 -15.18
N GLN A 135 24.93 -19.53 -14.31
CA GLN A 135 25.75 -18.33 -14.53
C GLN A 135 27.20 -18.75 -14.82
N SER A 136 27.66 -18.49 -16.05
CA SER A 136 29.04 -18.80 -16.47
C SER A 136 30.11 -18.03 -15.68
N SER A 137 29.74 -16.89 -15.09
CA SER A 137 30.64 -16.04 -14.30
C SER A 137 30.81 -16.51 -12.86
N SER A 138 29.84 -17.26 -12.31
CA SER A 138 29.88 -17.75 -10.92
C SER A 138 28.80 -18.79 -10.67
N LEU A 139 29.18 -19.95 -10.21
CA LEU A 139 28.22 -21.01 -9.79
C LEU A 139 27.57 -20.72 -8.44
N ALA A 140 28.07 -19.71 -7.70
CA ALA A 140 27.52 -19.30 -6.40
C ALA A 140 26.32 -18.34 -6.53
N VAL A 141 26.06 -17.76 -7.70
CA VAL A 141 24.93 -16.86 -7.93
C VAL A 141 23.67 -17.69 -8.19
N SER A 142 22.62 -17.42 -7.43
CA SER A 142 21.29 -18.01 -7.62
C SER A 142 20.22 -16.94 -7.81
N THR A 143 19.00 -17.35 -8.16
CA THR A 143 17.84 -16.44 -8.23
C THR A 143 17.65 -15.65 -6.94
N ASN A 144 17.99 -16.23 -5.78
CA ASN A 144 17.79 -15.60 -4.49
C ASN A 144 18.70 -14.38 -4.22
N ASP A 145 19.75 -14.18 -5.01
CA ASP A 145 20.56 -12.96 -4.95
C ASP A 145 19.75 -11.71 -5.37
N ALA A 146 18.66 -11.87 -6.12
CA ALA A 146 17.75 -10.79 -6.50
C ALA A 146 16.98 -10.19 -5.30
N PHE A 147 16.90 -10.87 -4.18
CA PHE A 147 16.26 -10.33 -2.96
C PHE A 147 17.13 -9.30 -2.22
N LYS A 148 18.44 -9.31 -2.41
CA LYS A 148 19.37 -8.42 -1.69
C LYS A 148 19.00 -6.93 -1.78
N PRO A 149 18.67 -6.37 -2.97
CA PRO A 149 18.32 -4.95 -3.08
C PRO A 149 16.91 -4.61 -2.59
N VAL A 150 16.03 -5.60 -2.41
CA VAL A 150 14.60 -5.38 -2.07
C VAL A 150 14.23 -5.80 -0.65
N CYS A 151 15.15 -6.42 0.09
CA CYS A 151 14.93 -6.84 1.47
C CYS A 151 15.75 -6.01 2.46
N LYS A 152 15.22 -5.80 3.66
CA LYS A 152 15.93 -5.17 4.79
C LYS A 152 16.91 -6.11 5.48
N TYR A 153 16.67 -7.41 5.35
CA TYR A 153 17.58 -8.46 5.78
C TYR A 153 17.56 -9.61 4.79
N TRP A 154 18.74 -10.13 4.46
CA TRP A 154 18.90 -11.27 3.56
C TRP A 154 20.00 -12.20 4.10
N ASP A 155 19.74 -13.50 4.10
CA ASP A 155 20.75 -14.51 4.41
C ASP A 155 20.51 -15.78 3.60
N ARG A 156 21.56 -16.62 3.44
CA ARG A 156 21.52 -17.93 2.81
C ARG A 156 21.99 -18.99 3.80
N ILE A 157 21.16 -19.97 4.06
CA ILE A 157 21.44 -21.04 5.02
C ILE A 157 22.11 -22.20 4.29
N THR A 158 23.43 -22.32 4.47
CA THR A 158 24.28 -23.39 3.90
C THR A 158 24.69 -24.43 4.93
N ARG A 159 24.35 -24.23 6.21
CA ARG A 159 24.58 -25.15 7.32
C ARG A 159 23.43 -25.02 8.32
N PRO A 160 22.97 -26.11 8.95
CA PRO A 160 21.84 -26.07 9.90
C PRO A 160 22.00 -25.06 11.03
N GLU A 161 23.18 -24.97 11.62
CA GLU A 161 23.48 -24.09 12.75
C GLU A 161 23.32 -22.59 12.42
N MET A 162 23.46 -22.18 11.16
CA MET A 162 23.33 -20.79 10.71
C MET A 162 21.92 -20.25 10.91
N VAL A 163 20.90 -21.12 10.86
CA VAL A 163 19.49 -20.72 10.98
C VAL A 163 19.19 -20.01 12.29
N MET A 164 19.92 -20.35 13.36
CA MET A 164 19.69 -19.74 14.68
C MET A 164 19.97 -18.23 14.67
N THR A 165 21.10 -17.82 14.13
CA THR A 165 21.46 -16.40 14.02
C THR A 165 20.61 -15.67 12.98
N ALA A 166 20.36 -16.32 11.84
CA ALA A 166 19.54 -15.74 10.77
C ALA A 166 18.11 -15.41 11.25
N LEU A 167 17.44 -16.33 11.94
CA LEU A 167 16.10 -16.11 12.49
C LEU A 167 16.06 -15.01 13.56
N ILE A 168 17.07 -14.94 14.43
CA ILE A 168 17.17 -13.88 15.44
C ILE A 168 17.32 -12.51 14.77
N ASN A 169 18.16 -12.41 13.73
CA ASN A 169 18.33 -11.16 12.98
C ASN A 169 17.06 -10.78 12.19
N ALA A 170 16.37 -11.76 11.58
CA ALA A 170 15.09 -11.50 10.93
C ALA A 170 14.06 -10.94 11.93
N MET A 171 13.94 -11.53 13.13
CA MET A 171 13.03 -11.01 14.17
C MET A 171 13.39 -9.57 14.57
N ARG A 172 14.68 -9.25 14.72
CA ARG A 172 15.15 -7.88 15.00
C ARG A 172 14.61 -6.87 13.97
N VAL A 173 14.69 -7.21 12.68
CA VAL A 173 14.22 -6.32 11.60
C VAL A 173 12.69 -6.29 11.53
N LEU A 174 12.04 -7.45 11.61
CA LEU A 174 10.58 -7.56 11.49
C LEU A 174 9.82 -6.85 12.61
N THR A 175 10.44 -6.73 13.79
CA THR A 175 9.82 -6.09 14.97
C THR A 175 10.34 -4.68 15.24
N ASP A 176 11.20 -4.13 14.38
CA ASP A 176 11.69 -2.75 14.48
C ASP A 176 10.65 -1.77 13.92
N PRO A 177 10.11 -0.85 14.73
CA PRO A 177 9.08 0.09 14.25
C PRO A 177 9.61 1.15 13.26
N ALA A 178 10.94 1.40 13.25
CA ALA A 178 11.57 2.41 12.38
C ALA A 178 11.99 1.87 11.02
N GLU A 179 12.55 0.64 10.99
CA GLU A 179 13.22 0.11 9.81
C GLU A 179 12.70 -1.24 9.32
N THR A 180 11.53 -1.68 9.80
CA THR A 180 10.94 -2.95 9.36
C THR A 180 10.69 -2.99 7.84
N GLY A 181 10.67 -4.19 7.30
CA GLY A 181 10.44 -4.47 5.88
C GLY A 181 10.55 -5.97 5.61
N ALA A 182 10.75 -6.34 4.35
CA ALA A 182 10.93 -7.73 3.98
C ALA A 182 12.26 -8.30 4.50
N CYS A 183 12.20 -9.55 5.01
CA CYS A 183 13.35 -10.37 5.38
C CYS A 183 13.31 -11.65 4.55
N CYS A 184 14.42 -11.98 3.89
CA CYS A 184 14.57 -13.18 3.10
C CYS A 184 15.62 -14.09 3.72
N ILE A 185 15.24 -15.34 4.01
CA ILE A 185 16.15 -16.40 4.43
C ILE A 185 16.09 -17.51 3.39
N ALA A 186 17.07 -17.52 2.48
CA ALA A 186 17.18 -18.52 1.42
C ALA A 186 17.64 -19.86 1.99
N LEU A 187 16.89 -20.93 1.72
CA LEU A 187 17.15 -22.27 2.26
C LEU A 187 17.74 -23.16 1.19
N CYS A 188 19.00 -23.59 1.34
CA CYS A 188 19.54 -24.63 0.48
C CYS A 188 18.76 -25.93 0.68
N GLN A 189 18.33 -26.53 -0.45
CA GLN A 189 17.35 -27.62 -0.45
C GLN A 189 17.81 -28.91 0.27
N ASP A 190 19.11 -29.15 0.37
CA ASP A 190 19.70 -30.24 1.15
C ASP A 190 19.78 -29.90 2.64
N VAL A 191 20.05 -28.63 2.97
CA VAL A 191 20.22 -28.16 4.34
C VAL A 191 18.88 -28.10 5.11
N GLU A 192 17.78 -27.83 4.47
CA GLU A 192 16.47 -27.79 5.16
C GLU A 192 16.09 -29.13 5.78
N GLY A 193 16.45 -30.25 5.11
CA GLY A 193 16.26 -31.61 5.58
C GLY A 193 17.40 -32.14 6.48
N GLU A 194 18.53 -31.42 6.59
CA GLU A 194 19.67 -31.84 7.40
C GLU A 194 19.37 -31.69 8.90
N SER A 195 19.65 -32.76 9.66
CA SER A 195 19.41 -32.76 11.10
C SER A 195 20.60 -32.24 11.89
N PHE A 196 20.34 -31.48 12.96
CA PHE A 196 21.33 -30.91 13.87
C PHE A 196 20.86 -31.00 15.30
N ASP A 197 21.78 -30.98 16.26
CA ASP A 197 21.49 -30.99 17.70
C ASP A 197 21.32 -29.56 18.22
N PHE A 198 20.11 -29.01 18.01
CA PHE A 198 19.80 -27.63 18.41
C PHE A 198 19.71 -27.49 19.93
N PRO A 199 20.22 -26.42 20.54
CA PRO A 199 20.08 -26.20 21.97
C PRO A 199 18.61 -25.87 22.31
N GLU A 200 18.04 -26.54 23.32
CA GLU A 200 16.63 -26.37 23.71
C GLU A 200 16.26 -24.91 24.03
N TYR A 201 17.19 -24.14 24.57
CA TYR A 201 16.96 -22.73 24.88
C TYR A 201 16.72 -21.85 23.62
N PHE A 202 17.08 -22.34 22.43
CA PHE A 202 16.78 -21.65 21.18
C PHE A 202 15.27 -21.58 20.92
N PHE A 203 14.50 -22.53 21.38
CA PHE A 203 13.07 -22.64 21.16
C PHE A 203 12.19 -22.04 22.27
N LYS A 204 12.80 -21.35 23.25
CA LYS A 204 12.02 -20.66 24.27
C LYS A 204 11.11 -19.59 23.67
N LYS A 205 9.96 -19.35 24.28
CA LYS A 205 9.11 -18.20 23.98
C LYS A 205 9.91 -16.91 24.05
N ARG A 206 9.79 -16.07 23.01
CA ARG A 206 10.37 -14.72 22.95
C ARG A 206 9.28 -13.69 22.78
N VAL A 207 9.33 -12.64 23.59
CA VAL A 207 8.45 -11.49 23.48
C VAL A 207 9.29 -10.28 23.08
N HIS A 208 9.12 -9.81 21.84
CA HIS A 208 9.81 -8.64 21.32
C HIS A 208 9.04 -7.39 21.72
N ARG A 209 9.66 -6.48 22.47
CA ARG A 209 9.01 -5.23 22.88
C ARG A 209 9.07 -4.21 21.76
N ILE A 210 7.91 -3.73 21.35
CA ILE A 210 7.78 -2.54 20.52
C ILE A 210 7.66 -1.35 21.46
N THR A 211 8.74 -0.55 21.53
CA THR A 211 8.84 0.60 22.43
C THR A 211 8.39 1.89 21.73
N ARG A 212 8.04 2.89 22.52
CA ARG A 212 7.72 4.25 22.08
C ARG A 212 8.83 5.21 22.51
N PRO A 213 9.94 5.34 21.74
CA PRO A 213 10.95 6.33 22.07
C PRO A 213 10.39 7.74 21.96
N VAL A 214 10.60 8.56 23.00
CA VAL A 214 10.31 10.00 22.94
C VAL A 214 11.55 10.68 22.38
N ALA A 215 11.35 11.72 21.55
CA ALA A 215 12.44 12.56 21.09
C ALA A 215 13.19 13.18 22.29
N VAL A 216 14.49 13.43 22.15
CA VAL A 216 15.27 14.07 23.22
C VAL A 216 14.78 15.50 23.47
N GLU A 217 15.04 15.99 24.67
CA GLU A 217 14.51 17.27 25.15
C GLU A 217 14.91 18.44 24.22
N GLU A 218 16.14 18.46 23.76
CA GLU A 218 16.65 19.49 22.86
C GLU A 218 15.90 19.49 21.51
N GLU A 219 15.66 18.32 20.92
CA GLU A 219 14.88 18.20 19.67
C GLU A 219 13.42 18.64 19.88
N LEU A 220 12.82 18.34 21.04
CA LEU A 220 11.47 18.80 21.38
C LEU A 220 11.39 20.31 21.56
N GLU A 221 12.42 20.94 22.17
CA GLU A 221 12.49 22.40 22.31
C GLU A 221 12.65 23.08 20.96
N ASP A 222 13.56 22.62 20.11
CA ASP A 222 13.78 23.17 18.76
C ASP A 222 12.49 23.13 17.93
N VAL A 223 11.80 21.99 17.92
CA VAL A 223 10.51 21.83 17.24
C VAL A 223 9.43 22.74 17.83
N ALA A 224 9.35 22.81 19.16
CA ALA A 224 8.35 23.67 19.83
C ALA A 224 8.59 25.15 19.54
N GLU A 225 9.84 25.59 19.43
CA GLU A 225 10.19 26.98 19.09
C GLU A 225 9.71 27.33 17.69
N VAL A 226 10.00 26.47 16.67
CA VAL A 226 9.56 26.67 15.29
C VAL A 226 8.03 26.73 15.22
N ILE A 227 7.33 25.79 15.84
CA ILE A 227 5.86 25.76 15.80
C ILE A 227 5.26 26.97 16.54
N ALA A 228 5.83 27.38 17.67
CA ALA A 228 5.36 28.53 18.42
C ALA A 228 5.48 29.85 17.65
N GLY A 229 6.41 29.94 16.69
CA GLY A 229 6.53 31.06 15.77
C GLY A 229 5.57 31.05 14.59
N ALA A 230 4.92 29.91 14.31
CA ALA A 230 4.06 29.73 13.15
C ALA A 230 2.70 30.43 13.30
N LYS A 231 2.24 31.05 12.22
CA LYS A 231 0.89 31.64 12.12
C LYS A 231 -0.08 30.71 11.40
N LYS A 232 0.37 30.05 10.33
CA LYS A 232 -0.42 29.17 9.47
C LYS A 232 0.25 27.79 9.30
N PRO A 233 0.45 27.03 10.38
CA PRO A 233 1.04 25.70 10.28
C PRO A 233 0.08 24.68 9.65
N LEU A 234 0.63 23.67 8.98
CA LEU A 234 -0.10 22.53 8.44
C LEU A 234 0.53 21.23 8.91
N ILE A 235 -0.25 20.29 9.42
CA ILE A 235 0.21 18.95 9.73
C ILE A 235 0.04 18.04 8.49
N VAL A 236 1.06 17.21 8.21
CA VAL A 236 1.02 16.13 7.22
C VAL A 236 1.03 14.79 7.95
N VAL A 237 -0.12 14.12 7.99
CA VAL A 237 -0.31 12.83 8.64
C VAL A 237 0.19 11.71 7.73
N GLY A 238 1.21 10.98 8.17
CA GLY A 238 1.78 9.83 7.48
C GLY A 238 1.40 8.49 8.12
N GLY A 239 1.85 7.38 7.50
CA GLY A 239 1.59 6.02 7.98
C GLY A 239 2.13 5.72 9.38
N GLY A 240 3.15 6.45 9.84
CA GLY A 240 3.69 6.33 11.20
C GLY A 240 2.65 6.66 12.28
N VAL A 241 1.70 7.56 12.01
CA VAL A 241 0.59 7.88 12.92
C VAL A 241 -0.31 6.65 13.10
N ARG A 242 -0.59 5.90 12.03
CA ARG A 242 -1.37 4.65 12.11
C ARG A 242 -0.64 3.60 12.97
N TYR A 243 0.61 3.30 12.66
CA TYR A 243 1.35 2.21 13.33
C TYR A 243 1.74 2.54 14.78
N SER A 244 1.86 3.82 15.10
CA SER A 244 2.01 4.31 16.47
C SER A 244 0.68 4.38 17.22
N GLU A 245 -0.47 4.12 16.56
CA GLU A 245 -1.80 4.33 17.13
C GLU A 245 -1.99 5.75 17.71
N ALA A 246 -1.40 6.74 17.02
CA ALA A 246 -1.34 8.13 17.44
C ALA A 246 -2.51 8.98 16.96
N GLY A 247 -3.48 8.43 16.22
CA GLY A 247 -4.54 9.20 15.57
C GLY A 247 -5.30 10.12 16.53
N GLU A 248 -5.72 9.61 17.69
CA GLU A 248 -6.44 10.40 18.71
C GLU A 248 -5.54 11.51 19.30
N ALA A 249 -4.25 11.23 19.53
CA ALA A 249 -3.32 12.22 20.06
C ALA A 249 -3.10 13.37 19.04
N VAL A 250 -3.00 13.03 17.75
CA VAL A 250 -2.87 14.02 16.65
C VAL A 250 -4.15 14.85 16.53
N GLU A 251 -5.33 14.23 16.58
CA GLU A 251 -6.61 14.96 16.54
C GLU A 251 -6.76 15.95 17.70
N LYS A 252 -6.47 15.52 18.91
CA LYS A 252 -6.47 16.40 20.10
C LYS A 252 -5.47 17.55 19.95
N PHE A 253 -4.29 17.28 19.42
CA PHE A 253 -3.28 18.29 19.13
C PHE A 253 -3.79 19.32 18.10
N CYS A 254 -4.41 18.87 17.01
CA CYS A 254 -5.02 19.74 16.01
C CYS A 254 -6.13 20.63 16.59
N GLU A 255 -7.02 20.06 17.38
CA GLU A 255 -8.14 20.78 18.01
C GLU A 255 -7.65 21.81 19.04
N GLU A 256 -6.70 21.41 19.90
CA GLU A 256 -6.17 22.29 20.96
C GLU A 256 -5.44 23.50 20.37
N PHE A 257 -4.58 23.28 19.36
CA PHE A 257 -3.75 24.34 18.78
C PHE A 257 -4.34 24.97 17.52
N LYS A 258 -5.54 24.52 17.08
CA LYS A 258 -6.23 24.96 15.86
C LYS A 258 -5.40 24.76 14.59
N ILE A 259 -4.70 23.63 14.47
CA ILE A 259 -3.84 23.33 13.33
C ILE A 259 -4.56 22.34 12.41
N PRO A 260 -4.77 22.64 11.12
CA PRO A 260 -5.36 21.70 10.18
C PRO A 260 -4.36 20.60 9.78
N PHE A 261 -4.89 19.48 9.29
CA PHE A 261 -4.05 18.40 8.79
C PHE A 261 -4.53 17.85 7.45
N GLY A 262 -3.53 17.49 6.60
CA GLY A 262 -3.71 16.71 5.39
C GLY A 262 -3.17 15.29 5.57
N GLU A 263 -3.78 14.32 4.90
CA GLU A 263 -3.43 12.90 4.98
C GLU A 263 -2.66 12.43 3.76
N THR A 264 -1.52 11.76 3.95
CA THR A 264 -0.89 11.01 2.87
C THR A 264 -1.70 9.74 2.56
N GLN A 265 -1.44 9.05 1.44
CA GLN A 265 -2.07 7.75 1.15
C GLN A 265 -1.88 6.73 2.30
N ALA A 266 -0.69 6.71 2.89
CA ALA A 266 -0.37 5.80 3.99
C ALA A 266 -0.95 6.26 5.33
N GLY A 267 -1.20 7.56 5.50
CA GLY A 267 -1.75 8.16 6.72
C GLY A 267 -3.27 8.23 6.73
N LYS A 268 -3.92 8.07 5.58
CA LYS A 268 -5.38 8.14 5.48
C LYS A 268 -6.05 7.10 6.37
N SER A 269 -7.06 7.54 7.09
CA SER A 269 -7.76 6.81 8.17
C SER A 269 -6.93 6.51 9.44
N ALA A 270 -5.73 7.07 9.59
CA ALA A 270 -5.10 7.12 10.91
C ALA A 270 -5.86 8.07 11.85
N CYS A 271 -6.36 9.18 11.31
CA CYS A 271 -7.30 10.10 11.91
C CYS A 271 -8.69 9.95 11.28
N GLN A 272 -9.73 10.46 11.95
CA GLN A 272 -11.11 10.41 11.48
C GLN A 272 -11.38 11.50 10.46
N SER A 273 -12.05 11.17 9.35
CA SER A 273 -12.40 12.12 8.29
C SER A 273 -13.40 13.18 8.77
N GLY A 274 -14.20 12.86 9.79
CA GLY A 274 -15.16 13.77 10.41
C GLY A 274 -14.52 14.84 11.32
N ASN A 275 -13.22 14.75 11.62
CA ASN A 275 -12.55 15.77 12.45
C ASN A 275 -12.61 17.15 11.77
N PRO A 276 -12.96 18.24 12.51
CA PRO A 276 -13.11 19.58 11.94
C PRO A 276 -11.83 20.13 11.30
N TYR A 277 -10.65 19.67 11.72
CA TYR A 277 -9.35 20.06 11.17
C TYR A 277 -8.83 19.14 10.05
N CYS A 278 -9.55 18.07 9.72
CA CYS A 278 -9.20 17.19 8.59
C CYS A 278 -9.52 17.88 7.26
N LEU A 279 -8.49 18.09 6.44
CA LEU A 279 -8.59 18.66 5.08
C LEU A 279 -8.67 17.57 3.98
N GLY A 280 -8.53 16.28 4.36
CA GLY A 280 -8.44 15.16 3.43
C GLY A 280 -7.03 14.91 2.90
N GLY A 281 -6.92 14.27 1.73
CA GLY A 281 -5.63 13.94 1.13
C GLY A 281 -4.77 15.15 0.80
N ILE A 282 -3.42 15.00 0.85
CA ILE A 282 -2.45 16.04 0.49
C ILE A 282 -1.50 15.56 -0.61
N GLY A 283 -0.98 16.47 -1.41
CA GLY A 283 0.01 16.25 -2.46
C GLY A 283 -0.59 16.07 -3.85
N VAL A 284 0.06 15.28 -4.72
CA VAL A 284 -0.38 15.06 -6.12
C VAL A 284 -1.84 14.61 -6.21
N THR A 285 -2.26 13.72 -5.31
CA THR A 285 -3.63 13.20 -5.22
C THR A 285 -4.40 13.81 -4.06
N GLY A 286 -4.00 15.01 -3.63
CA GLY A 286 -4.63 15.76 -2.55
C GLY A 286 -5.96 16.40 -2.94
N THR A 287 -6.72 16.81 -1.92
CA THR A 287 -7.93 17.62 -2.06
C THR A 287 -7.58 19.07 -2.35
N TYR A 288 -8.51 19.83 -2.91
CA TYR A 288 -8.35 21.28 -3.02
C TYR A 288 -8.09 21.92 -1.65
N ALA A 289 -8.84 21.50 -0.63
CA ALA A 289 -8.72 22.07 0.71
C ALA A 289 -7.32 21.90 1.30
N SER A 290 -6.75 20.70 1.21
CA SER A 290 -5.42 20.40 1.76
C SER A 290 -4.32 21.12 0.99
N ASN A 291 -4.41 21.12 -0.34
CA ASN A 291 -3.37 21.70 -1.18
C ASN A 291 -3.36 23.24 -1.15
N ILE A 292 -4.52 23.89 -1.13
CA ILE A 292 -4.57 25.37 -1.05
C ILE A 292 -4.05 25.89 0.30
N ILE A 293 -4.37 25.21 1.39
CA ILE A 293 -3.82 25.53 2.72
C ILE A 293 -2.31 25.24 2.73
N GLY A 294 -1.86 24.17 2.09
CA GLY A 294 -0.45 23.80 1.99
C GLY A 294 0.40 24.84 1.25
N LYS A 295 -0.15 25.49 0.23
CA LYS A 295 0.56 26.55 -0.52
C LYS A 295 0.98 27.73 0.35
N ASP A 296 0.11 28.13 1.30
CA ASP A 296 0.31 29.31 2.14
C ASP A 296 0.95 28.97 3.50
N ALA A 297 1.16 27.70 3.81
CA ALA A 297 1.70 27.28 5.09
C ALA A 297 3.08 27.87 5.37
N ASP A 298 3.26 28.45 6.56
CA ASP A 298 4.55 28.98 7.03
C ASP A 298 5.36 27.91 7.79
N VAL A 299 4.70 26.89 8.36
CA VAL A 299 5.34 25.70 8.94
C VAL A 299 4.60 24.44 8.49
N VAL A 300 5.31 23.47 7.96
CA VAL A 300 4.79 22.14 7.61
C VAL A 300 5.29 21.11 8.61
N ILE A 301 4.39 20.54 9.39
CA ILE A 301 4.67 19.57 10.46
C ILE A 301 4.39 18.16 9.94
N SER A 302 5.42 17.44 9.54
CA SER A 302 5.33 16.05 9.09
C SER A 302 5.31 15.09 10.29
N ILE A 303 4.25 14.31 10.47
CA ILE A 303 4.15 13.31 11.54
C ILE A 303 4.08 11.92 10.92
N GLY A 304 5.14 11.13 11.12
CA GLY A 304 5.23 9.76 10.61
C GLY A 304 5.15 9.63 9.08
N SER A 305 5.45 10.70 8.35
CA SER A 305 5.50 10.72 6.89
C SER A 305 6.95 10.69 6.39
N ARG A 306 7.14 10.13 5.20
CA ARG A 306 8.43 10.15 4.49
C ARG A 306 8.65 11.41 3.67
N MET A 307 7.66 12.29 3.57
CA MET A 307 7.67 13.45 2.68
C MET A 307 8.15 13.06 1.28
N SER A 308 7.45 12.09 0.68
CA SER A 308 7.79 11.56 -0.65
C SER A 308 7.51 12.60 -1.73
N ASP A 309 8.04 12.36 -2.93
CA ASP A 309 7.79 13.17 -4.11
C ASP A 309 6.28 13.40 -4.34
N PHE A 310 5.49 12.36 -4.20
CA PHE A 310 4.03 12.40 -4.33
C PHE A 310 3.34 13.25 -3.25
N THR A 311 3.81 13.17 -1.99
CA THR A 311 3.26 13.95 -0.87
C THR A 311 3.55 15.44 -1.01
N THR A 312 4.70 15.79 -1.58
CA THR A 312 5.13 17.18 -1.77
C THR A 312 4.74 17.78 -3.13
N SER A 313 3.98 17.03 -3.95
CA SER A 313 3.75 17.38 -5.37
C SER A 313 5.06 17.72 -6.08
N SER A 314 6.03 16.82 -6.05
CA SER A 314 7.37 17.01 -6.58
C SER A 314 8.04 18.32 -6.06
N LYS A 315 7.85 18.59 -4.76
CA LYS A 315 8.32 19.81 -4.06
C LYS A 315 7.72 21.13 -4.59
N HIS A 316 6.63 21.04 -5.33
CA HIS A 316 5.92 22.20 -5.87
C HIS A 316 4.79 22.71 -4.95
N LEU A 317 4.31 21.88 -3.99
CA LEU A 317 3.11 22.21 -3.21
C LEU A 317 3.31 23.41 -2.27
N PHE A 318 4.44 23.47 -1.57
CA PHE A 318 4.68 24.45 -0.51
C PHE A 318 5.34 25.70 -1.10
N GLN A 319 4.53 26.69 -1.49
CA GLN A 319 4.95 27.85 -2.26
C GLN A 319 5.37 29.06 -1.42
N ASN A 320 5.09 29.06 -0.11
CA ASN A 320 5.56 30.11 0.78
C ASN A 320 7.11 30.09 0.81
N GLU A 321 7.76 31.20 0.44
CA GLU A 321 9.22 31.29 0.37
C GLU A 321 9.89 31.06 1.73
N ASP A 322 9.23 31.45 2.83
CA ASP A 322 9.72 31.36 4.20
C ASP A 322 9.26 30.06 4.91
N VAL A 323 8.67 29.10 4.20
CA VAL A 323 8.17 27.86 4.81
C VAL A 323 9.28 27.09 5.50
N GLN A 324 9.04 26.71 6.76
CA GLN A 324 9.90 25.83 7.54
C GLN A 324 9.28 24.44 7.64
N PHE A 325 10.13 23.41 7.69
CA PHE A 325 9.70 22.04 7.83
C PHE A 325 10.07 21.51 9.22
N VAL A 326 9.11 20.84 9.84
CA VAL A 326 9.26 20.08 11.08
C VAL A 326 8.96 18.62 10.79
N SER A 327 9.77 17.71 11.33
CA SER A 327 9.56 16.26 11.15
C SER A 327 9.58 15.51 12.46
N ILE A 328 8.47 14.86 12.79
CA ILE A 328 8.33 13.88 13.87
C ILE A 328 8.34 12.48 13.25
N ASN A 329 9.40 11.74 13.43
CA ASN A 329 9.56 10.41 12.82
C ASN A 329 10.50 9.53 13.66
N ASN A 330 10.15 8.26 13.84
CA ASN A 330 11.02 7.30 14.53
C ASN A 330 12.20 6.82 13.66
N CYS A 331 12.13 7.01 12.34
CA CYS A 331 13.22 6.73 11.42
C CYS A 331 14.03 8.00 11.15
N ARG A 332 15.27 8.04 11.63
CA ARG A 332 16.17 9.20 11.48
C ARG A 332 16.38 9.60 10.01
N PHE A 333 16.51 8.62 9.11
CA PHE A 333 16.65 8.88 7.67
C PHE A 333 15.46 9.67 7.11
N HIS A 334 14.24 9.35 7.52
CA HIS A 334 13.04 10.08 7.07
C HIS A 334 12.90 11.44 7.75
N ALA A 335 13.33 11.58 9.00
CA ALA A 335 13.27 12.83 9.74
C ALA A 335 14.15 13.94 9.16
N TYR A 336 15.20 13.58 8.42
CA TYR A 336 16.12 14.55 7.80
C TYR A 336 15.62 15.15 6.47
N LYS A 337 14.56 14.62 5.88
CA LYS A 337 14.06 15.09 4.58
C LYS A 337 13.53 16.51 4.68
N MET A 338 13.59 17.23 3.58
CA MET A 338 13.16 18.65 3.46
C MET A 338 13.94 19.60 4.38
N ASP A 339 15.16 19.23 4.78
CA ASP A 339 15.97 20.01 5.74
C ASP A 339 15.18 20.39 7.01
N ALA A 340 14.36 19.46 7.48
CA ALA A 340 13.42 19.70 8.56
C ALA A 340 14.11 19.80 9.94
N VAL A 341 13.60 20.69 10.78
CA VAL A 341 13.84 20.61 12.24
C VAL A 341 13.13 19.37 12.74
N LYS A 342 13.90 18.45 13.36
CA LYS A 342 13.46 17.08 13.62
C LYS A 342 13.26 16.77 15.09
N ALA A 343 12.28 15.92 15.37
CA ALA A 343 12.14 15.21 16.64
C ALA A 343 12.09 13.70 16.31
N VAL A 344 13.17 12.98 16.66
CA VAL A 344 13.30 11.55 16.36
C VAL A 344 12.69 10.71 17.46
N GLY A 345 11.44 10.25 17.24
CA GLY A 345 10.69 9.50 18.23
C GLY A 345 9.40 8.89 17.69
N ASP A 346 8.72 8.13 18.54
CA ASP A 346 7.39 7.59 18.29
C ASP A 346 6.37 8.73 18.13
N ALA A 347 5.47 8.63 17.16
CA ALA A 347 4.54 9.71 16.84
C ALA A 347 3.62 10.06 18.02
N LYS A 348 3.05 9.05 18.73
CA LYS A 348 2.15 9.29 19.86
C LYS A 348 2.87 9.97 21.02
N ALA A 349 3.94 9.36 21.50
CA ALA A 349 4.68 9.84 22.65
C ALA A 349 5.29 11.23 22.41
N THR A 350 5.80 11.48 21.18
CA THR A 350 6.42 12.76 20.82
C THR A 350 5.39 13.87 20.67
N VAL A 351 4.22 13.59 20.05
CA VAL A 351 3.14 14.57 19.90
C VAL A 351 2.56 14.97 21.27
N GLU A 352 2.38 14.00 22.18
CA GLU A 352 1.91 14.27 23.55
C GLU A 352 2.92 15.16 24.32
N ALA A 353 4.23 14.86 24.25
CA ALA A 353 5.26 15.69 24.88
C ALA A 353 5.34 17.10 24.26
N LEU A 354 5.22 17.21 22.94
CA LEU A 354 5.21 18.49 22.22
C LEU A 354 3.99 19.34 22.60
N ALA A 355 2.82 18.72 22.79
CA ALA A 355 1.60 19.42 23.21
C ALA A 355 1.80 20.12 24.56
N GLU A 356 2.49 19.50 25.51
CA GLU A 356 2.82 20.12 26.81
C GLU A 356 3.67 21.39 26.65
N LYS A 357 4.68 21.33 25.76
CA LYS A 357 5.57 22.48 25.50
C LYS A 357 4.84 23.64 24.82
N LEU A 358 3.99 23.36 23.86
CA LEU A 358 3.20 24.40 23.17
C LEU A 358 2.14 24.99 24.09
N ARG A 359 1.53 24.20 24.97
CA ARG A 359 0.60 24.65 26.00
C ARG A 359 1.28 25.60 26.98
N ALA A 360 2.49 25.27 27.44
CA ALA A 360 3.27 26.15 28.31
C ALA A 360 3.62 27.50 27.67
N ARG A 361 3.72 27.54 26.32
CA ARG A 361 3.95 28.77 25.54
C ARG A 361 2.65 29.53 25.21
N GLY A 362 1.49 28.99 25.56
CA GLY A 362 0.17 29.58 25.23
C GLY A 362 -0.09 29.63 23.72
N TYR A 363 0.52 28.72 22.94
CA TYR A 363 0.44 28.73 21.49
C TYR A 363 -0.94 28.36 20.98
N LYS A 364 -1.37 29.06 19.92
CA LYS A 364 -2.46 28.68 19.01
C LYS A 364 -2.17 29.28 17.64
N SER A 365 -2.54 28.60 16.57
CA SER A 365 -2.40 29.12 15.22
C SER A 365 -3.23 30.39 15.00
N ALA A 366 -2.90 31.15 13.97
CA ALA A 366 -3.59 32.38 13.62
C ALA A 366 -4.72 32.18 12.58
N TYR A 367 -5.07 30.94 12.26
CA TYR A 367 -6.19 30.66 11.35
C TYR A 367 -7.50 31.24 11.91
N THR A 368 -8.28 31.86 11.04
CA THR A 368 -9.62 32.40 11.34
C THR A 368 -10.68 31.53 10.69
N ASP A 369 -11.04 31.80 9.43
CA ASP A 369 -12.08 31.08 8.67
C ASP A 369 -11.54 30.33 7.43
N GLU A 370 -10.23 30.38 7.19
CA GLU A 370 -9.60 29.79 6.00
C GLU A 370 -9.81 28.27 5.91
N ILE A 371 -9.72 27.58 7.06
CA ILE A 371 -9.93 26.13 7.15
C ILE A 371 -11.37 25.78 6.75
N GLU A 372 -12.35 26.48 7.34
CA GLU A 372 -13.78 26.25 7.06
C GLU A 372 -14.11 26.55 5.60
N LYS A 373 -13.60 27.65 5.05
CA LYS A 373 -13.79 28.01 3.64
C LYS A 373 -13.21 26.97 2.69
N ALA A 374 -11.98 26.50 2.95
CA ALA A 374 -11.34 25.48 2.13
C ALA A 374 -12.11 24.16 2.18
N LYS A 375 -12.56 23.73 3.35
CA LYS A 375 -13.39 22.52 3.52
C LYS A 375 -14.73 22.66 2.81
N ALA A 376 -15.44 23.77 2.97
CA ALA A 376 -16.74 24.00 2.32
C ALA A 376 -16.62 24.00 0.79
N ALA A 377 -15.55 24.58 0.25
CA ALA A 377 -15.29 24.52 -1.19
C ALA A 377 -15.04 23.08 -1.66
N TRP A 378 -14.31 22.29 -0.88
CA TRP A 378 -14.08 20.88 -1.20
C TRP A 378 -15.34 20.03 -1.05
N ASP A 379 -16.16 20.25 -0.04
CA ASP A 379 -17.43 19.54 0.15
C ASP A 379 -18.37 19.76 -1.03
N LYS A 380 -18.47 20.98 -1.51
CA LYS A 380 -19.26 21.31 -2.72
C LYS A 380 -18.71 20.60 -3.96
N GLU A 381 -17.39 20.52 -4.11
CA GLU A 381 -16.78 19.80 -5.23
C GLU A 381 -17.03 18.29 -5.10
N MET A 382 -16.97 17.71 -3.91
CA MET A 382 -17.29 16.30 -3.70
C MET A 382 -18.75 15.97 -4.05
N GLU A 383 -19.69 16.86 -3.70
CA GLU A 383 -21.11 16.71 -4.12
C GLU A 383 -21.23 16.73 -5.64
N ARG A 384 -20.56 17.67 -6.31
CA ARG A 384 -20.52 17.74 -7.78
C ARG A 384 -19.94 16.47 -8.39
N LEU A 385 -18.79 15.99 -7.90
CA LEU A 385 -18.13 14.78 -8.40
C LEU A 385 -19.00 13.53 -8.22
N GLY A 386 -19.70 13.43 -7.08
CA GLY A 386 -20.57 12.31 -6.75
C GLY A 386 -21.91 12.31 -7.49
N SER A 387 -22.28 13.41 -8.14
CA SER A 387 -23.52 13.58 -8.89
C SER A 387 -23.34 13.61 -10.42
N ILE A 388 -22.11 13.38 -10.94
CA ILE A 388 -21.87 13.39 -12.37
C ILE A 388 -22.53 12.17 -13.02
N GLU A 389 -23.48 12.43 -13.90
CA GLU A 389 -24.19 11.42 -14.69
C GLU A 389 -23.81 11.50 -16.17
N TYR A 390 -23.89 10.36 -16.85
CA TYR A 390 -23.72 10.31 -18.29
C TYR A 390 -24.99 10.81 -18.99
N THR A 391 -24.87 11.86 -19.80
CA THR A 391 -25.98 12.55 -20.45
C THR A 391 -26.12 12.22 -21.94
N GLY A 392 -25.36 11.24 -22.46
CA GLY A 392 -25.39 10.90 -23.89
C GLY A 392 -24.31 11.62 -24.68
N ASP A 393 -24.65 11.99 -25.94
CA ASP A 393 -23.67 12.55 -26.89
C ASP A 393 -23.07 13.89 -26.43
N ASP A 394 -23.78 14.65 -25.61
CA ASP A 394 -23.33 15.94 -25.05
C ASP A 394 -22.49 15.76 -23.78
N PHE A 395 -22.18 14.52 -23.37
CA PHE A 395 -21.41 14.26 -22.16
C PHE A 395 -19.95 14.71 -22.30
N GLU A 396 -19.53 15.57 -21.40
CA GLU A 396 -18.13 16.00 -21.27
C GLU A 396 -17.47 15.38 -20.03
N PRO A 397 -16.48 14.48 -20.21
CA PRO A 397 -15.77 13.86 -19.09
C PRO A 397 -14.89 14.87 -18.35
N LEU A 398 -14.51 14.55 -17.10
CA LEU A 398 -13.63 15.37 -16.29
C LEU A 398 -12.25 15.54 -16.93
N ILE A 399 -11.70 14.47 -17.51
CA ILE A 399 -10.42 14.50 -18.22
C ILE A 399 -10.67 14.84 -19.70
N LYS A 400 -10.22 16.01 -20.11
CA LYS A 400 -10.47 16.55 -21.46
C LYS A 400 -9.60 15.90 -22.55
N ALA A 401 -8.34 15.58 -22.21
CA ALA A 401 -7.43 14.95 -23.15
C ALA A 401 -7.84 13.48 -23.38
N ARG A 402 -8.40 13.19 -24.57
CA ARG A 402 -8.92 11.87 -24.93
C ARG A 402 -8.91 11.62 -26.44
N ASP A 403 -8.93 10.36 -26.83
CA ASP A 403 -9.37 9.95 -28.16
C ASP A 403 -10.90 10.13 -28.24
N PRO A 404 -11.44 10.87 -29.19
CA PRO A 404 -12.87 11.12 -29.28
C PRO A 404 -13.71 9.86 -29.50
N ARG A 405 -13.11 8.77 -29.99
CA ARG A 405 -13.78 7.49 -30.23
C ARG A 405 -14.05 6.71 -28.93
N THR A 406 -13.22 6.89 -27.91
CA THR A 406 -13.18 5.98 -26.74
C THR A 406 -14.52 5.90 -26.01
N ILE A 407 -15.15 7.03 -25.68
CA ILE A 407 -16.42 7.02 -24.92
C ILE A 407 -17.58 6.49 -25.76
N PRO A 408 -17.82 6.92 -27.01
CA PRO A 408 -18.89 6.36 -27.85
C PRO A 408 -18.73 4.85 -28.10
N GLU A 409 -17.51 4.37 -28.39
CA GLU A 409 -17.22 2.94 -28.56
C GLU A 409 -17.48 2.17 -27.26
N TYR A 410 -17.01 2.69 -26.13
CA TYR A 410 -17.20 2.07 -24.83
C TYR A 410 -18.67 1.92 -24.47
N VAL A 411 -19.44 2.99 -24.60
CA VAL A 411 -20.90 2.97 -24.29
C VAL A 411 -21.65 2.03 -25.23
N LYS A 412 -21.33 2.03 -26.53
CA LYS A 412 -21.90 1.09 -27.50
C LYS A 412 -21.60 -0.37 -27.14
N LEU A 413 -20.37 -0.64 -26.64
CA LEU A 413 -19.89 -1.98 -26.31
C LEU A 413 -20.51 -2.52 -25.02
N THR A 414 -20.56 -1.68 -23.96
CA THR A 414 -20.86 -2.12 -22.58
C THR A 414 -22.25 -1.69 -22.10
N ASN A 415 -22.86 -0.68 -22.73
CA ASN A 415 -24.01 0.08 -22.21
C ASN A 415 -23.76 0.68 -20.81
N GLY A 416 -22.48 0.89 -20.43
CA GLY A 416 -22.09 1.49 -19.17
C GLY A 416 -22.42 2.98 -19.11
N LYS A 417 -22.99 3.43 -17.98
CA LYS A 417 -23.37 4.83 -17.71
C LYS A 417 -22.82 5.35 -16.40
N ILE A 418 -22.01 4.54 -15.71
CA ILE A 418 -21.44 4.89 -14.41
C ILE A 418 -20.19 5.76 -14.62
N THR A 419 -20.10 6.88 -13.93
CA THR A 419 -18.85 7.64 -13.82
C THR A 419 -18.03 7.13 -12.63
N GLN A 420 -16.68 7.16 -12.71
CA GLN A 420 -15.83 6.66 -11.64
C GLN A 420 -16.06 7.40 -10.32
N THR A 421 -16.24 8.71 -10.38
CA THR A 421 -16.45 9.53 -9.18
C THR A 421 -17.81 9.27 -8.54
N ALA A 422 -18.88 9.13 -9.33
CA ALA A 422 -20.21 8.78 -8.82
C ALA A 422 -20.24 7.36 -8.22
N ALA A 423 -19.55 6.39 -8.85
CA ALA A 423 -19.42 5.04 -8.30
C ALA A 423 -18.75 5.05 -6.91
N LEU A 424 -17.60 5.74 -6.77
CA LEU A 424 -16.91 5.85 -5.48
C LEU A 424 -17.77 6.52 -4.41
N ALA A 425 -18.50 7.58 -4.77
CA ALA A 425 -19.42 8.25 -3.86
C ALA A 425 -20.59 7.34 -3.46
N ALA A 426 -21.15 6.55 -4.40
CA ALA A 426 -22.22 5.60 -4.13
C ALA A 426 -21.74 4.48 -3.19
N ILE A 427 -20.56 3.89 -3.45
CA ILE A 427 -19.98 2.85 -2.58
C ILE A 427 -19.77 3.41 -1.18
N ASN A 428 -19.14 4.60 -1.03
CA ASN A 428 -18.86 5.19 0.28
C ASN A 428 -20.13 5.49 1.10
N ARG A 429 -21.26 5.78 0.45
CA ARG A 429 -22.55 5.99 1.11
C ARG A 429 -23.29 4.70 1.48
N THR A 430 -23.07 3.63 0.69
CA THR A 430 -23.87 2.40 0.79
C THR A 430 -23.25 1.37 1.71
N ILE A 431 -21.91 1.22 1.73
CA ILE A 431 -21.24 0.22 2.56
C ILE A 431 -21.30 0.60 4.05
N ASP A 432 -21.09 -0.38 4.91
CA ASP A 432 -21.10 -0.16 6.36
C ASP A 432 -19.94 0.75 6.78
N LYS A 433 -20.16 1.56 7.81
CA LYS A 433 -19.19 2.56 8.26
C LYS A 433 -17.93 1.96 8.87
N ASP A 434 -18.03 0.73 9.36
CA ASP A 434 -16.92 -0.07 9.91
C ASP A 434 -16.27 -1.01 8.89
N ALA A 435 -16.72 -0.98 7.63
CA ALA A 435 -16.08 -1.70 6.54
C ALA A 435 -14.64 -1.21 6.29
N THR A 436 -13.79 -2.11 5.80
CA THR A 436 -12.44 -1.76 5.32
C THR A 436 -12.40 -1.80 3.80
N ILE A 437 -11.87 -0.73 3.20
CA ILE A 437 -11.69 -0.58 1.75
C ILE A 437 -10.23 -0.75 1.36
N ILE A 438 -9.98 -1.51 0.29
CA ILE A 438 -8.63 -1.76 -0.23
C ILE A 438 -8.47 -1.18 -1.62
N THR A 439 -7.32 -0.56 -1.89
CA THR A 439 -6.91 -0.08 -3.20
C THR A 439 -5.38 -0.04 -3.33
N ALA A 440 -4.83 -0.04 -4.53
CA ALA A 440 -3.38 0.07 -4.75
C ALA A 440 -3.00 0.91 -5.96
N GLY A 441 -3.09 0.39 -7.17
CA GLY A 441 -2.57 1.03 -8.37
C GLY A 441 -3.61 1.82 -9.19
N GLY A 442 -3.12 2.71 -10.06
CA GLY A 442 -3.92 3.39 -11.06
C GLY A 442 -4.65 4.65 -10.60
N SER A 443 -5.78 4.96 -11.21
CA SER A 443 -6.58 6.17 -10.94
C SER A 443 -7.45 6.07 -9.69
N LEU A 444 -7.78 4.86 -9.26
CA LEU A 444 -8.67 4.62 -8.12
C LEU A 444 -8.09 5.13 -6.79
N PRO A 445 -6.85 4.79 -6.39
CA PRO A 445 -6.29 5.34 -5.15
C PRO A 445 -6.19 6.87 -5.18
N SER A 446 -5.97 7.48 -6.35
CA SER A 446 -5.96 8.94 -6.51
C SER A 446 -7.33 9.55 -6.21
N CYS A 447 -8.38 9.01 -6.84
CA CYS A 447 -9.76 9.44 -6.57
C CYS A 447 -10.18 9.15 -5.13
N MET A 448 -9.79 8.00 -4.60
CA MET A 448 -10.14 7.60 -3.24
C MET A 448 -9.43 8.44 -2.18
N GLN A 449 -8.17 8.83 -2.36
CA GLN A 449 -7.50 9.74 -1.43
C GLN A 449 -8.26 11.07 -1.31
N ARG A 450 -8.82 11.56 -2.43
CA ARG A 450 -9.61 12.79 -2.50
C ARG A 450 -11.00 12.62 -1.90
N MET A 451 -11.73 11.60 -2.34
CA MET A 451 -13.18 11.49 -2.13
C MET A 451 -13.59 10.57 -0.98
N TRP A 452 -12.77 9.57 -0.62
CA TRP A 452 -13.14 8.58 0.39
C TRP A 452 -13.12 9.18 1.79
N ARG A 453 -14.21 9.00 2.53
CA ARG A 453 -14.33 9.39 3.93
C ARG A 453 -14.63 8.18 4.81
N THR A 454 -13.93 8.06 5.91
CA THR A 454 -14.15 7.04 6.92
C THR A 454 -13.71 7.54 8.29
N ASP A 455 -14.51 7.23 9.31
CA ASP A 455 -14.16 7.48 10.71
C ASP A 455 -13.64 6.22 11.41
N LYS A 456 -13.65 5.08 10.70
CA LYS A 456 -12.97 3.86 11.14
C LYS A 456 -11.46 4.03 11.01
N ARG A 457 -10.74 3.97 12.15
CA ARG A 457 -9.27 3.96 12.14
C ARG A 457 -8.77 2.70 11.46
N GLY A 458 -7.90 2.86 10.47
CA GLY A 458 -7.42 1.76 9.64
C GLY A 458 -8.45 1.24 8.61
N GLY A 459 -9.60 1.89 8.44
CA GLY A 459 -10.63 1.51 7.47
C GLY A 459 -10.27 1.79 5.99
N TYR A 460 -9.19 2.51 5.76
CA TYR A 460 -8.63 2.73 4.41
C TYR A 460 -7.28 2.03 4.29
N HIS A 461 -7.21 1.00 3.44
CA HIS A 461 -6.03 0.20 3.21
C HIS A 461 -5.50 0.44 1.79
N ALA A 462 -4.54 1.32 1.63
CA ALA A 462 -3.89 1.57 0.35
C ALA A 462 -2.44 1.07 0.33
N GLU A 463 -2.05 0.38 -0.73
CA GLU A 463 -0.66 0.18 -1.10
C GLU A 463 -0.32 1.19 -2.20
N TYR A 464 0.41 2.23 -1.85
CA TYR A 464 0.74 3.31 -2.78
C TYR A 464 2.23 3.72 -2.74
N GLY A 465 2.97 3.22 -1.77
CA GLY A 465 4.40 3.49 -1.65
C GLY A 465 5.21 2.90 -2.81
N TYR A 466 4.82 1.71 -3.26
CA TYR A 466 5.36 1.03 -4.43
C TYR A 466 4.37 1.03 -5.61
N SER A 467 3.10 1.28 -5.33
CA SER A 467 1.99 1.34 -6.29
C SER A 467 1.88 0.08 -7.15
N CYS A 468 1.96 -1.07 -6.48
CA CYS A 468 2.02 -2.37 -7.14
C CYS A 468 0.64 -2.79 -7.63
N MET A 469 0.41 -2.74 -8.94
CA MET A 469 -0.80 -3.28 -9.56
C MET A 469 -0.86 -4.80 -9.33
N GLY A 470 -2.07 -5.33 -9.07
CA GLY A 470 -2.30 -6.72 -8.71
C GLY A 470 -2.25 -6.99 -7.20
N TYR A 471 -1.93 -5.99 -6.37
CA TYR A 471 -1.95 -6.11 -4.92
C TYR A 471 -3.38 -6.28 -4.37
N GLU A 472 -4.36 -5.62 -4.95
CA GLU A 472 -5.68 -5.36 -4.37
C GLU A 472 -6.45 -6.64 -4.03
N VAL A 473 -6.57 -7.58 -4.98
CA VAL A 473 -7.34 -8.83 -4.78
C VAL A 473 -6.71 -9.69 -3.69
N ALA A 474 -5.40 -9.88 -3.75
CA ALA A 474 -4.66 -10.63 -2.74
C ALA A 474 -4.74 -9.96 -1.37
N ALA A 475 -4.56 -8.63 -1.32
CA ALA A 475 -4.64 -7.86 -0.08
C ALA A 475 -5.99 -7.98 0.61
N THR A 476 -7.07 -8.15 -0.15
CA THR A 476 -8.41 -8.31 0.40
C THR A 476 -8.51 -9.54 1.31
N LEU A 477 -7.89 -10.64 0.93
CA LEU A 477 -7.79 -11.83 1.78
C LEU A 477 -6.96 -11.56 3.05
N GLY A 478 -5.83 -10.87 2.90
CA GLY A 478 -4.96 -10.52 4.04
C GLY A 478 -5.66 -9.62 5.06
N VAL A 479 -6.42 -8.63 4.58
CA VAL A 479 -7.24 -7.76 5.43
C VAL A 479 -8.35 -8.56 6.11
N LYS A 480 -9.03 -9.45 5.37
CA LYS A 480 -10.09 -10.30 5.94
C LYS A 480 -9.57 -11.23 7.03
N PHE A 481 -8.36 -11.76 6.90
CA PHE A 481 -7.72 -12.55 7.97
C PHE A 481 -7.41 -11.72 9.21
N ALA A 482 -7.07 -10.43 9.04
CA ALA A 482 -6.81 -9.51 10.16
C ALA A 482 -8.12 -9.02 10.83
N GLU A 483 -9.20 -8.94 10.08
CA GLU A 483 -10.53 -8.46 10.49
C GLU A 483 -11.63 -9.44 10.09
N PRO A 484 -11.69 -10.64 10.69
CA PRO A 484 -12.57 -11.72 10.24
C PRO A 484 -14.07 -11.39 10.32
N ASP A 485 -14.46 -10.51 11.23
CA ASP A 485 -15.87 -10.15 11.46
C ASP A 485 -16.34 -8.95 10.62
N ASN A 486 -15.42 -8.21 10.00
CA ASN A 486 -15.75 -7.00 9.26
C ASN A 486 -16.00 -7.27 7.77
N GLU A 487 -16.85 -6.45 7.15
CA GLU A 487 -16.97 -6.40 5.70
C GLU A 487 -15.73 -5.76 5.08
N VAL A 488 -15.22 -6.39 4.03
CA VAL A 488 -14.00 -6.00 3.33
C VAL A 488 -14.31 -5.81 1.85
N TYR A 489 -13.94 -4.65 1.31
CA TYR A 489 -14.19 -4.28 -0.08
C TYR A 489 -12.89 -3.99 -0.82
N CYS A 490 -12.68 -4.64 -1.94
CA CYS A 490 -11.60 -4.40 -2.88
C CYS A 490 -12.07 -3.45 -3.97
N VAL A 491 -11.39 -2.34 -4.16
CA VAL A 491 -11.61 -1.42 -5.30
C VAL A 491 -10.42 -1.52 -6.22
N VAL A 492 -10.62 -2.16 -7.38
CA VAL A 492 -9.56 -2.54 -8.32
C VAL A 492 -9.95 -2.16 -9.75
N GLY A 493 -9.00 -1.62 -10.52
CA GLY A 493 -9.18 -1.40 -11.96
C GLY A 493 -9.09 -2.71 -12.74
N ASP A 494 -9.74 -2.76 -13.89
CA ASP A 494 -9.72 -3.91 -14.81
C ASP A 494 -8.31 -4.38 -15.16
N SER A 495 -7.41 -3.45 -15.44
CA SER A 495 -6.00 -3.74 -15.75
C SER A 495 -5.24 -4.35 -14.57
N SER A 496 -5.44 -3.84 -13.35
CA SER A 496 -4.83 -4.37 -12.15
C SER A 496 -5.40 -5.75 -11.78
N PHE A 497 -6.72 -5.92 -11.93
CA PHE A 497 -7.38 -7.21 -11.74
C PHE A 497 -6.82 -8.30 -12.67
N GLN A 498 -6.62 -7.97 -13.96
CA GLN A 498 -6.04 -8.92 -14.92
C GLN A 498 -4.61 -9.35 -14.59
N MET A 499 -3.83 -8.49 -13.94
CA MET A 499 -2.43 -8.82 -13.59
C MET A 499 -2.32 -9.92 -12.55
N LEU A 500 -3.19 -9.93 -11.53
CA LEU A 500 -3.08 -10.88 -10.43
C LEU A 500 -4.42 -11.07 -9.71
N HIS A 501 -5.27 -11.93 -10.25
CA HIS A 501 -6.54 -12.31 -9.63
C HIS A 501 -6.60 -13.76 -9.13
N SER A 502 -5.53 -14.53 -9.30
CA SER A 502 -5.51 -15.96 -8.97
C SER A 502 -5.79 -16.27 -7.49
N GLU A 503 -5.51 -15.31 -6.59
CA GLU A 503 -5.80 -15.46 -5.16
C GLU A 503 -7.30 -15.48 -4.84
N ILE A 504 -8.18 -15.22 -5.81
CA ILE A 504 -9.62 -15.51 -5.68
C ILE A 504 -9.83 -16.99 -5.33
N MET A 505 -9.04 -17.90 -5.93
CA MET A 505 -9.11 -19.33 -5.58
C MET A 505 -8.72 -19.57 -4.11
N THR A 506 -7.74 -18.83 -3.58
CA THR A 506 -7.37 -18.90 -2.17
C THR A 506 -8.49 -18.34 -1.27
N ILE A 507 -9.13 -17.24 -1.66
CA ILE A 507 -10.31 -16.68 -0.97
C ILE A 507 -11.41 -17.74 -0.85
N MET A 508 -11.70 -18.44 -1.96
CA MET A 508 -12.69 -19.51 -1.98
C MET A 508 -12.30 -20.73 -1.12
N GLN A 509 -11.02 -21.15 -1.19
CA GLN A 509 -10.49 -22.25 -0.39
C GLN A 509 -10.62 -21.97 1.10
N GLU A 510 -10.29 -20.74 1.52
CA GLU A 510 -10.38 -20.29 2.92
C GLU A 510 -11.79 -19.86 3.32
N ARG A 511 -12.78 -19.99 2.41
CA ARG A 511 -14.19 -19.64 2.62
C ARG A 511 -14.39 -18.24 3.20
N GLN A 512 -13.63 -17.27 2.66
CA GLN A 512 -13.70 -15.90 3.13
C GLN A 512 -14.71 -15.08 2.34
N LYS A 513 -15.65 -14.42 3.07
CA LYS A 513 -16.58 -13.45 2.49
C LYS A 513 -15.84 -12.12 2.29
N VAL A 514 -15.69 -11.72 1.03
CA VAL A 514 -15.12 -10.44 0.58
C VAL A 514 -15.90 -9.90 -0.61
N ASN A 515 -15.77 -8.61 -0.89
CA ASN A 515 -16.45 -7.95 -2.00
C ASN A 515 -15.43 -7.33 -2.95
N ILE A 516 -15.39 -7.75 -4.21
CA ILE A 516 -14.44 -7.29 -5.22
C ILE A 516 -15.18 -6.40 -6.21
N MET A 517 -14.83 -5.09 -6.24
CA MET A 517 -15.39 -4.10 -7.14
C MET A 517 -14.40 -3.85 -8.29
N VAL A 518 -14.64 -4.45 -9.46
CA VAL A 518 -13.81 -4.27 -10.66
C VAL A 518 -14.33 -3.07 -11.43
N PHE A 519 -13.54 -2.02 -11.51
CA PHE A 519 -13.83 -0.83 -12.30
C PHE A 519 -13.33 -1.04 -13.73
N ASP A 520 -14.22 -1.50 -14.59
CA ASP A 520 -13.95 -1.75 -16.00
C ASP A 520 -14.10 -0.47 -16.81
N ASN A 521 -13.00 0.10 -17.24
CA ASN A 521 -12.92 1.22 -18.16
C ASN A 521 -12.12 0.89 -19.44
N CYS A 522 -11.91 -0.40 -19.72
CA CYS A 522 -11.18 -0.95 -20.86
C CYS A 522 -9.74 -0.43 -20.98
N GLY A 523 -9.00 -0.30 -19.85
CA GLY A 523 -7.59 0.08 -19.97
C GLY A 523 -6.89 0.59 -18.72
N PHE A 524 -5.66 1.04 -18.93
CA PHE A 524 -4.80 1.66 -17.93
C PHE A 524 -5.13 3.15 -17.78
N GLY A 525 -6.31 3.49 -17.25
CA GLY A 525 -6.87 4.84 -17.28
C GLY A 525 -5.95 5.95 -16.75
N CYS A 526 -5.17 5.70 -15.69
CA CYS A 526 -4.20 6.65 -15.15
C CYS A 526 -3.06 6.94 -16.14
N ILE A 527 -2.47 5.90 -16.72
CA ILE A 527 -1.35 6.04 -17.67
C ILE A 527 -1.84 6.60 -19.00
N ASN A 528 -3.04 6.23 -19.43
CA ASN A 528 -3.69 6.85 -20.59
C ASN A 528 -3.86 8.36 -20.40
N ASN A 529 -4.25 8.82 -19.22
CA ASN A 529 -4.32 10.25 -18.93
C ASN A 529 -2.95 10.91 -18.97
N LEU A 530 -1.93 10.25 -18.44
CA LEU A 530 -0.55 10.76 -18.47
C LEU A 530 -0.07 10.95 -19.91
N GLU A 531 -0.25 9.95 -20.79
CA GLU A 531 0.12 10.04 -22.20
C GLU A 531 -0.62 11.17 -22.92
N MET A 532 -1.94 11.21 -22.76
CA MET A 532 -2.79 12.19 -23.46
C MET A 532 -2.49 13.62 -23.00
N ASN A 533 -2.32 13.85 -21.70
CA ASN A 533 -2.01 15.17 -21.16
C ASN A 533 -0.60 15.66 -21.59
N HIS A 534 0.30 14.73 -21.92
CA HIS A 534 1.63 15.05 -22.44
C HIS A 534 1.72 15.00 -23.98
N GLY A 535 0.57 14.99 -24.67
CA GLY A 535 0.47 15.13 -26.12
C GLY A 535 0.88 13.90 -26.93
N ILE A 536 1.05 12.73 -26.28
CA ILE A 536 1.50 11.48 -26.93
C ILE A 536 0.35 10.85 -27.73
N GLY A 537 -0.81 10.76 -27.16
CA GLY A 537 -1.96 10.00 -27.64
C GLY A 537 -2.11 8.67 -26.89
N SER A 538 -3.18 7.94 -27.13
CA SER A 538 -3.43 6.62 -26.53
C SER A 538 -2.59 5.55 -27.23
N LEU A 539 -1.50 5.11 -26.62
CA LEU A 539 -0.65 4.05 -27.16
C LEU A 539 -0.51 2.91 -26.16
N ALA A 540 -1.14 1.76 -26.44
CA ALA A 540 -1.09 0.57 -25.58
C ALA A 540 -1.60 0.80 -24.14
N THR A 541 -2.47 1.78 -23.94
CA THR A 541 -3.08 2.13 -22.65
C THR A 541 -4.60 1.98 -22.62
N GLU A 542 -5.20 1.65 -23.76
CA GLU A 542 -6.56 1.14 -23.88
C GLU A 542 -6.52 -0.32 -24.37
N PHE A 543 -7.47 -1.14 -23.98
CA PHE A 543 -7.55 -2.54 -24.43
C PHE A 543 -8.17 -2.58 -25.85
N ARG A 544 -7.31 -2.52 -26.85
CA ARG A 544 -7.71 -2.49 -28.26
C ARG A 544 -7.08 -3.63 -29.04
N TYR A 545 -7.79 -4.13 -30.03
CA TYR A 545 -7.22 -5.06 -31.01
C TYR A 545 -6.05 -4.40 -31.76
N THR A 546 -5.05 -5.19 -32.08
CA THR A 546 -3.93 -4.71 -32.91
C THR A 546 -4.42 -4.50 -34.34
N ASP A 547 -4.22 -3.29 -34.86
CA ASP A 547 -4.42 -2.93 -36.25
C ASP A 547 -3.07 -2.56 -36.88
N GLY A 548 -2.63 -3.36 -37.83
CA GLY A 548 -1.30 -3.24 -38.39
C GLY A 548 -0.19 -3.49 -37.35
N LYS A 549 0.49 -2.43 -36.89
CA LYS A 549 1.63 -2.52 -35.96
C LYS A 549 1.32 -2.03 -34.54
N LYS A 550 0.13 -1.54 -34.29
CA LYS A 550 -0.23 -0.89 -33.01
C LYS A 550 -1.61 -1.34 -32.54
N PRO A 551 -1.87 -1.35 -31.22
CA PRO A 551 -3.19 -1.65 -30.67
C PRO A 551 -4.09 -0.42 -30.80
N THR A 552 -4.59 -0.14 -32.02
CA THR A 552 -5.40 1.03 -32.37
C THR A 552 -6.77 0.66 -32.98
N GLY A 553 -7.09 -0.63 -33.03
CA GLY A 553 -8.39 -1.14 -33.49
C GLY A 553 -9.51 -0.91 -32.48
N ASP A 554 -10.59 -1.68 -32.60
CA ASP A 554 -11.74 -1.61 -31.70
C ASP A 554 -11.40 -2.02 -30.27
N LEU A 555 -12.15 -1.54 -29.28
CA LEU A 555 -12.03 -1.94 -27.89
C LEU A 555 -12.33 -3.43 -27.68
N ILE A 556 -11.62 -4.07 -26.77
CA ILE A 556 -11.77 -5.49 -26.42
C ILE A 556 -12.74 -5.60 -25.24
N PRO A 557 -13.92 -6.25 -25.43
CA PRO A 557 -14.84 -6.47 -24.32
C PRO A 557 -14.34 -7.61 -23.42
N VAL A 558 -14.37 -7.38 -22.09
CA VAL A 558 -14.13 -8.41 -21.09
C VAL A 558 -15.34 -8.49 -20.15
N ASP A 559 -15.75 -9.71 -19.82
CA ASP A 559 -16.83 -9.99 -18.88
C ASP A 559 -16.21 -10.48 -17.57
N TYR A 560 -15.96 -9.56 -16.65
CA TYR A 560 -15.35 -9.86 -15.36
C TYR A 560 -16.29 -10.62 -14.43
N ALA A 561 -17.61 -10.44 -14.60
CA ALA A 561 -18.60 -11.22 -13.86
C ALA A 561 -18.47 -12.72 -14.18
N LYS A 562 -18.31 -13.09 -15.46
CA LYS A 562 -18.07 -14.50 -15.84
C LYS A 562 -16.74 -15.06 -15.31
N ILE A 563 -15.70 -14.23 -15.22
CA ILE A 563 -14.44 -14.65 -14.58
C ILE A 563 -14.71 -14.98 -13.11
N GLY A 564 -15.44 -14.14 -12.39
CA GLY A 564 -15.87 -14.40 -11.02
C GLY A 564 -16.73 -15.65 -10.87
N GLU A 565 -17.71 -15.86 -11.76
CA GLU A 565 -18.53 -17.07 -11.80
C GLU A 565 -17.70 -18.32 -11.99
N GLY A 566 -16.66 -18.27 -12.84
CA GLY A 566 -15.73 -19.38 -13.06
C GLY A 566 -14.96 -19.79 -11.79
N TYR A 567 -14.75 -18.88 -10.86
CA TYR A 567 -14.21 -19.17 -9.53
C TYR A 567 -15.27 -19.57 -8.50
N GLY A 568 -16.56 -19.43 -8.81
CA GLY A 568 -17.67 -19.76 -7.90
C GLY A 568 -18.12 -18.60 -7.02
N LEU A 569 -17.81 -17.35 -7.37
CA LEU A 569 -18.28 -16.16 -6.67
C LEU A 569 -19.75 -15.85 -7.02
N LYS A 570 -20.44 -15.14 -6.14
CA LYS A 570 -21.66 -14.42 -6.49
C LYS A 570 -21.27 -13.17 -7.29
N THR A 571 -21.84 -12.99 -8.48
CA THR A 571 -21.42 -11.91 -9.38
C THR A 571 -22.56 -10.99 -9.77
N TYR A 572 -22.21 -9.75 -10.10
CA TYR A 572 -23.09 -8.70 -10.56
C TYR A 572 -22.41 -7.95 -11.71
N THR A 573 -23.20 -7.50 -12.70
CA THR A 573 -22.76 -6.56 -13.72
C THR A 573 -23.56 -5.28 -13.58
N CYS A 574 -22.90 -4.18 -13.23
CA CYS A 574 -23.54 -2.90 -12.94
C CYS A 574 -23.21 -1.88 -14.05
N ARG A 575 -24.25 -1.31 -14.66
CA ARG A 575 -24.18 -0.30 -15.72
C ARG A 575 -24.71 1.06 -15.31
N THR A 576 -25.43 1.09 -14.17
CA THR A 576 -26.03 2.29 -13.58
C THR A 576 -25.70 2.35 -12.09
N ILE A 577 -25.78 3.54 -11.49
CA ILE A 577 -25.58 3.72 -10.04
C ILE A 577 -26.64 2.94 -9.23
N GLN A 578 -27.88 2.85 -9.73
CA GLN A 578 -28.91 2.08 -9.02
C GLN A 578 -28.58 0.57 -9.00
N GLU A 579 -28.15 -0.01 -10.14
CA GLU A 579 -27.68 -1.41 -10.17
C GLU A 579 -26.50 -1.65 -9.23
N LEU A 580 -25.57 -0.69 -9.10
CA LEU A 580 -24.48 -0.77 -8.15
C LEU A 580 -24.98 -0.77 -6.69
N VAL A 581 -25.89 0.12 -6.34
CA VAL A 581 -26.47 0.17 -4.98
C VAL A 581 -27.21 -1.12 -4.66
N ASP A 582 -28.05 -1.61 -5.59
CA ASP A 582 -28.79 -2.87 -5.43
C ASP A 582 -27.83 -4.07 -5.26
N ALA A 583 -26.75 -4.12 -6.05
CA ALA A 583 -25.72 -5.14 -5.95
C ALA A 583 -24.98 -5.11 -4.59
N LEU A 584 -24.64 -3.93 -4.08
CA LEU A 584 -24.00 -3.76 -2.77
C LEU A 584 -24.94 -4.22 -1.64
N GLU A 585 -26.22 -3.85 -1.68
CA GLU A 585 -27.20 -4.26 -0.67
C GLU A 585 -27.51 -5.77 -0.73
N ASP A 586 -27.44 -6.41 -1.91
CA ASP A 586 -27.54 -7.87 -2.01
C ASP A 586 -26.25 -8.56 -1.56
N ALA A 587 -25.08 -8.01 -1.91
CA ALA A 587 -23.78 -8.54 -1.51
C ALA A 587 -23.60 -8.60 0.01
N LYS A 588 -24.15 -7.65 0.77
CA LYS A 588 -24.16 -7.69 2.24
C LYS A 588 -24.87 -8.92 2.83
N LYS A 589 -25.83 -9.49 2.10
CA LYS A 589 -26.63 -10.65 2.52
C LYS A 589 -25.98 -12.00 2.15
N GLN A 590 -24.91 -11.95 1.33
CA GLN A 590 -24.24 -13.17 0.88
C GLN A 590 -23.25 -13.68 1.92
N GLU A 591 -23.11 -14.98 2.00
CA GLU A 591 -22.14 -15.68 2.86
C GLU A 591 -20.84 -16.06 2.12
N ILE A 592 -20.81 -15.88 0.80
CA ILE A 592 -19.68 -16.16 -0.07
C ILE A 592 -19.10 -14.88 -0.66
N ALA A 593 -17.90 -14.97 -1.19
CA ALA A 593 -17.25 -13.84 -1.88
C ALA A 593 -18.09 -13.36 -3.06
N CYS A 594 -18.11 -12.03 -3.26
CA CYS A 594 -18.85 -11.36 -4.32
C CYS A 594 -17.90 -10.62 -5.27
N LEU A 595 -18.27 -10.53 -6.55
CA LEU A 595 -17.60 -9.70 -7.53
C LEU A 595 -18.63 -8.84 -8.28
N CYS A 596 -18.42 -7.52 -8.27
CA CYS A 596 -19.18 -6.57 -9.06
C CYS A 596 -18.32 -6.09 -10.24
N ASP A 597 -18.77 -6.37 -11.46
CA ASP A 597 -18.22 -5.83 -12.71
C ASP A 597 -18.89 -4.49 -13.00
N LEU A 598 -18.20 -3.39 -12.67
CA LEU A 598 -18.71 -2.03 -12.82
C LEU A 598 -18.30 -1.46 -14.17
N LYS A 599 -19.25 -1.25 -15.07
CA LYS A 599 -19.01 -0.65 -16.39
C LYS A 599 -18.87 0.87 -16.26
N VAL A 600 -17.64 1.33 -16.09
CA VAL A 600 -17.28 2.72 -15.76
C VAL A 600 -16.81 3.47 -16.99
N ILE A 601 -17.44 4.59 -17.30
CA ILE A 601 -17.08 5.43 -18.45
C ILE A 601 -15.62 5.92 -18.28
N PRO A 602 -14.76 5.70 -19.30
CA PRO A 602 -13.40 6.22 -19.31
C PRO A 602 -13.33 7.74 -19.12
N LYS A 603 -12.22 8.25 -18.55
CA LYS A 603 -11.97 9.69 -18.38
C LYS A 603 -12.84 10.40 -17.32
N THR A 604 -13.55 9.64 -16.48
CA THR A 604 -14.42 10.18 -15.41
C THR A 604 -13.80 10.11 -14.01
N MET A 605 -12.48 9.95 -13.93
CA MET A 605 -11.72 10.11 -12.69
C MET A 605 -11.51 11.59 -12.36
N THR A 606 -11.15 11.89 -11.10
CA THR A 606 -10.85 13.27 -10.65
C THR A 606 -9.67 13.86 -11.42
N ASP A 607 -9.70 15.19 -11.60
CA ASP A 607 -8.56 15.97 -12.10
C ASP A 607 -7.59 16.36 -10.96
N GLY A 608 -6.56 17.12 -11.25
CA GLY A 608 -5.65 17.71 -10.26
C GLY A 608 -6.31 18.89 -9.53
N TYR A 609 -5.96 19.07 -8.23
CA TYR A 609 -6.42 20.18 -7.41
C TYR A 609 -5.22 20.88 -6.78
N GLU A 610 -4.80 22.02 -7.36
CA GLU A 610 -3.67 22.81 -6.86
C GLU A 610 -2.39 21.97 -6.66
N SER A 611 -2.20 20.95 -7.51
CA SER A 611 -1.06 20.03 -7.46
C SER A 611 -0.36 19.92 -8.80
N TRP A 612 0.90 19.59 -8.74
CA TRP A 612 1.73 19.31 -9.91
C TRP A 612 2.57 18.06 -9.64
N TRP A 613 2.92 17.34 -10.70
CA TRP A 613 3.75 16.14 -10.59
C TRP A 613 4.78 16.13 -11.71
N ASP A 614 6.07 16.12 -11.33
CA ASP A 614 7.18 16.01 -12.29
C ASP A 614 7.27 14.58 -12.83
N VAL A 615 7.11 14.47 -14.12
CA VAL A 615 7.30 13.20 -14.85
C VAL A 615 8.30 13.41 -15.98
N GLY A 616 8.99 12.32 -16.35
CA GLY A 616 9.87 12.34 -17.51
C GLY A 616 9.09 12.64 -18.78
N ILE A 617 9.57 13.60 -19.56
CA ILE A 617 8.97 13.97 -20.84
C ILE A 617 10.03 14.02 -21.94
N ALA A 618 9.64 13.73 -23.20
CA ALA A 618 10.51 13.89 -24.35
C ALA A 618 10.81 15.36 -24.58
N THR A 619 12.08 15.75 -24.51
CA THR A 619 12.55 17.14 -24.70
C THR A 619 12.59 17.56 -26.17
N THR A 620 12.46 16.60 -27.09
CA THR A 620 12.29 16.82 -28.53
C THR A 620 11.30 15.80 -29.09
N SER A 621 10.47 16.19 -30.06
CA SER A 621 9.51 15.32 -30.74
C SER A 621 9.10 15.94 -32.07
N GLU A 622 8.71 15.11 -33.03
CA GLU A 622 8.04 15.55 -34.25
C GLU A 622 6.63 16.08 -33.96
N LYS A 623 5.98 15.59 -32.87
CA LYS A 623 4.67 16.06 -32.43
C LYS A 623 4.78 17.42 -31.73
N GLU A 624 4.08 18.42 -32.26
CA GLU A 624 3.96 19.74 -31.63
C GLU A 624 3.34 19.67 -30.23
N SER A 625 2.32 18.82 -30.05
CA SER A 625 1.64 18.60 -28.76
C SER A 625 2.61 18.17 -27.66
N VAL A 626 3.59 17.32 -27.97
CA VAL A 626 4.62 16.87 -27.01
C VAL A 626 5.58 18.00 -26.68
N ARG A 627 6.01 18.78 -27.67
CA ARG A 627 6.91 19.94 -27.44
C ARG A 627 6.24 20.98 -26.53
N LYS A 628 4.96 21.29 -26.79
CA LYS A 628 4.17 22.20 -25.95
C LYS A 628 4.00 21.67 -24.52
N ALA A 629 3.74 20.39 -24.35
CA ALA A 629 3.66 19.78 -23.02
C ALA A 629 5.01 19.84 -22.28
N CYS A 630 6.13 19.66 -23.00
CA CYS A 630 7.47 19.81 -22.45
C CYS A 630 7.71 21.21 -21.88
N GLU A 631 7.28 22.26 -22.57
CA GLU A 631 7.39 23.66 -22.07
C GLU A 631 6.67 23.81 -20.71
N GLY A 632 5.47 23.22 -20.58
CA GLY A 632 4.70 23.22 -19.33
C GLY A 632 5.42 22.49 -18.19
N VAL A 633 6.03 21.33 -18.48
CA VAL A 633 6.82 20.58 -17.48
C VAL A 633 8.06 21.38 -17.04
N MET A 634 8.78 22.01 -17.97
CA MET A 634 9.96 22.83 -17.63
C MET A 634 9.59 24.01 -16.76
N LYS A 635 8.46 24.68 -17.03
CA LYS A 635 7.95 25.76 -16.19
C LYS A 635 7.65 25.26 -14.76
N GLY A 636 6.96 24.12 -14.60
CA GLY A 636 6.68 23.55 -13.28
C GLY A 636 7.95 23.21 -12.49
N ARG A 637 9.02 22.76 -13.19
CA ARG A 637 10.32 22.52 -12.56
C ARG A 637 10.99 23.79 -12.04
N GLU A 638 10.83 24.91 -12.75
CA GLU A 638 11.34 26.23 -12.30
C GLU A 638 10.61 26.74 -11.05
N GLU A 639 9.33 26.40 -10.90
CA GLU A 639 8.50 26.77 -9.75
C GLU A 639 8.67 25.84 -8.54
N ALA A 640 9.23 24.65 -8.72
CA ALA A 640 9.46 23.69 -7.65
C ALA A 640 10.70 24.02 -6.81
N ARG A 641 10.67 23.70 -5.53
CA ARG A 641 11.84 23.82 -4.65
C ARG A 641 12.91 22.80 -5.06
N LEU A 642 14.17 23.17 -4.91
CA LEU A 642 15.29 22.30 -5.28
C LEU A 642 15.52 21.14 -4.27
N TYR A 643 15.20 21.35 -2.97
CA TYR A 643 15.41 20.36 -1.89
C TYR A 643 14.28 20.39 -0.86
#